data_dabf2024bbd0b3f5cc8234721000eba0
#
_entry.id   dabf2024bbd0b3f5cc8234721000eba0
#
_cell.length_a   1.000
_cell.length_b   1.000
_cell.length_c   1.000
_cell.angle_alpha   90.00
_cell.angle_beta   90.00
_cell.angle_gamma   90.00
#
_symmetry.space_group_name_H-M   'P 1'
#
loop_
_entity.id
_entity.type
_entity.pdbx_description
1 polymer ?
#
loop_
_entity_poly.entity_id
_entity_poly.type
_entity_poly.pdbx_seq_one_letter_code
_entity_poly.pdbx_strand_id
1 'polypeptide(L)'
;MRDSSKWFSVSEASRSWEEFYRKRWSYDYSVRSGHGVNCSMACSWEVFVKDGLICWELQKTDYPQIDPDIPNVEPRGCQRGVTASWYPYSPLRPKFPYVRKVLWDFYAEERKSGKDPVEAYASIVEDEERSKKYKAARGKAGWKRVSWDESTELIAAAQIHTIKKHGPDHMANFSPIPAMSLLSFISGHRYNNLLGGIYCSYYEWYHDLPHVSSSMFGDQTENCESSDWYLGTYWVVAGSNINMTRTADAHFLSEAKYRGSKIVVLSPNYSDVTKYADTWVPLVPGSDGAYLMACIHVILKEFYVDKETPYFTDYVKQYTNQPFLVVLDKDGDKYQMGRFVRASDIAEYAGEENADWKLIMTDGEGKLHLPTGSVGFRWEKEPTGNWNLQLKNAVTREEFDPLLTLLGNEDRNAMVSFSNFTDTFNIDMGKTQGKGQKAVEFLREVPAKTIRTNDGKELVVTTAFDLLMAQAGVARGELGGDYPEDYNDPKPYTPAWQEAQTGVSRDLAIQVGREFADNAEKTKGKSLFITGPGIQHFYHGASLYYRNEAVMLALCGCNGVNGGNFNHYVGTQHTRLNAAFVNLSGALDWSRPPRLMNTTSLWYFHTGQWRYDNMSLDTQWSTGAKKLPEFNHAADMNSLAVRLGWLPFFPQVDKTNPMELYKDAVKAGCNSDQEVKDWVAGQFRSGKLNFAINDVDAPENRLKMVTVYRGNLIGT
;
A
#
# COMPACT_ATOMS: atom_id res chain seq x y z
N MET A 1 46.24 -48.75 26.35
CA MET A 1 45.81 -47.44 26.74
C MET A 1 46.67 -46.44 25.99
N ARG A 2 46.09 -45.56 25.18
CA ARG A 2 46.83 -44.44 24.58
C ARG A 2 47.17 -43.48 25.71
N ASP A 3 48.44 -43.13 25.83
CA ASP A 3 48.95 -42.24 26.87
C ASP A 3 48.22 -40.89 26.80
N SER A 4 47.34 -40.67 27.72
CA SER A 4 46.53 -39.44 27.79
C SER A 4 47.36 -38.20 28.15
N SER A 5 48.59 -38.36 28.63
CA SER A 5 49.49 -37.26 28.95
C SER A 5 49.96 -36.54 27.68
N LYS A 6 49.98 -37.23 26.54
CA LYS A 6 50.29 -36.61 25.24
C LYS A 6 49.16 -35.76 24.64
N TRP A 7 47.97 -35.88 25.16
CA TRP A 7 46.85 -35.08 24.68
C TRP A 7 46.88 -33.65 25.17
N PHE A 8 47.66 -33.39 26.21
CA PHE A 8 47.76 -32.08 26.85
C PHE A 8 49.15 -31.43 26.74
N SER A 9 50.13 -32.10 26.19
CA SER A 9 51.46 -31.57 25.95
C SER A 9 51.57 -30.96 24.54
N VAL A 10 50.85 -29.87 24.32
CA VAL A 10 50.99 -29.09 23.08
C VAL A 10 52.11 -28.07 23.28
N SER A 11 53.17 -28.12 22.46
CA SER A 11 54.25 -27.14 22.52
C SER A 11 53.70 -25.74 22.21
N GLU A 12 54.33 -24.71 22.71
CA GLU A 12 53.91 -23.34 22.49
C GLU A 12 53.77 -23.00 20.99
N ALA A 13 54.69 -23.50 20.16
CA ALA A 13 54.58 -23.34 18.71
C ALA A 13 53.39 -24.03 18.05
N SER A 14 52.91 -25.13 18.64
CA SER A 14 51.72 -25.86 18.14
C SER A 14 50.38 -25.35 18.71
N ARG A 15 50.43 -24.38 19.57
CA ARG A 15 49.24 -23.76 20.20
C ARG A 15 48.81 -22.45 19.52
N SER A 16 49.40 -22.10 18.39
CA SER A 16 49.03 -20.91 17.65
C SER A 16 47.56 -20.86 17.25
N TRP A 17 46.89 -22.00 17.09
CA TRP A 17 45.44 -22.08 16.87
C TRP A 17 44.64 -21.62 18.10
N GLU A 18 45.18 -21.69 19.32
CA GLU A 18 44.53 -21.20 20.52
C GLU A 18 44.50 -19.68 20.54
N GLU A 19 45.47 -19.02 19.91
CA GLU A 19 45.42 -17.55 19.77
C GLU A 19 44.20 -17.08 18.99
N PHE A 20 43.82 -17.82 17.96
CA PHE A 20 42.60 -17.54 17.22
C PHE A 20 41.37 -17.64 18.14
N TYR A 21 41.31 -18.67 19.01
CA TYR A 21 40.23 -18.82 19.98
C TYR A 21 40.27 -17.77 21.07
N ARG A 22 41.43 -17.45 21.63
CA ARG A 22 41.61 -16.47 22.68
C ARG A 22 41.38 -15.03 22.21
N LYS A 23 41.75 -14.76 20.97
CA LYS A 23 41.58 -13.45 20.34
C LYS A 23 40.26 -13.28 19.62
N ARG A 24 39.45 -14.34 19.50
CA ARG A 24 38.18 -14.31 18.78
C ARG A 24 37.23 -13.21 19.29
N TRP A 25 37.24 -12.96 20.58
CA TRP A 25 36.39 -11.96 21.22
C TRP A 25 37.10 -10.60 21.43
N SER A 26 38.33 -10.47 20.98
CA SER A 26 39.03 -9.20 21.02
C SER A 26 38.60 -8.33 19.86
N TYR A 27 38.40 -7.04 20.12
CA TYR A 27 38.04 -6.06 19.12
C TYR A 27 38.73 -4.73 19.42
N ASP A 28 38.85 -3.88 18.41
CA ASP A 28 39.42 -2.53 18.56
C ASP A 28 38.34 -1.54 18.97
N TYR A 29 37.13 -1.66 18.39
CA TYR A 29 35.95 -0.86 18.70
C TYR A 29 34.68 -1.60 18.34
N SER A 30 33.55 -1.10 18.86
CA SER A 30 32.23 -1.55 18.45
C SER A 30 31.40 -0.38 17.94
N VAL A 31 30.46 -0.66 17.06
CA VAL A 31 29.53 0.33 16.51
C VAL A 31 28.13 -0.24 16.49
N ARG A 32 27.14 0.64 16.72
CA ARG A 32 25.74 0.28 16.53
C ARG A 32 25.40 0.30 15.06
N SER A 33 24.81 -0.75 14.54
CA SER A 33 24.45 -0.87 13.13
C SER A 33 23.18 -1.70 12.94
N GLY A 34 22.55 -1.53 11.79
CA GLY A 34 21.54 -2.45 11.27
C GLY A 34 22.12 -3.33 10.17
N HIS A 35 21.34 -4.30 9.71
CA HIS A 35 21.77 -5.12 8.57
C HIS A 35 21.44 -4.44 7.24
N GLY A 36 22.36 -4.55 6.28
CA GLY A 36 22.16 -4.08 4.91
C GLY A 36 21.36 -5.06 4.03
N VAL A 37 20.50 -5.90 4.60
CA VAL A 37 19.71 -6.91 3.89
C VAL A 37 18.23 -6.51 3.83
N ASN A 38 17.48 -7.12 2.93
CA ASN A 38 16.05 -6.88 2.79
C ASN A 38 15.26 -7.44 3.96
N CYS A 39 15.04 -6.62 4.96
CA CYS A 39 14.33 -6.95 6.16
C CYS A 39 13.67 -5.70 6.70
N SER A 40 12.41 -5.73 7.03
CA SER A 40 11.66 -4.62 7.60
C SER A 40 11.75 -4.53 9.12
N MET A 41 12.56 -5.39 9.75
CA MET A 41 12.69 -5.43 11.20
C MET A 41 13.63 -4.34 11.72
N ALA A 42 13.32 -3.78 12.86
CA ALA A 42 14.08 -2.72 13.51
C ALA A 42 15.23 -3.26 14.39
N CYS A 43 15.79 -4.44 14.08
CA CYS A 43 16.89 -5.00 14.84
C CYS A 43 18.11 -4.06 14.80
N SER A 44 18.67 -3.80 15.99
CA SER A 44 19.91 -3.06 16.16
C SER A 44 20.98 -3.97 16.72
N TRP A 45 22.16 -3.89 16.15
CA TRP A 45 23.28 -4.76 16.47
C TRP A 45 24.46 -3.96 16.97
N GLU A 46 25.16 -4.48 17.92
CA GLU A 46 26.49 -4.04 18.26
C GLU A 46 27.48 -4.88 17.46
N VAL A 47 28.15 -4.22 16.52
CA VAL A 47 29.07 -4.84 15.58
C VAL A 47 30.48 -4.58 16.06
N PHE A 48 31.24 -5.63 16.28
CA PHE A 48 32.60 -5.60 16.80
C PHE A 48 33.61 -5.69 15.66
N VAL A 49 34.54 -4.76 15.63
CA VAL A 49 35.51 -4.59 14.54
C VAL A 49 36.93 -4.74 15.08
N LYS A 50 37.74 -5.50 14.37
CA LYS A 50 39.18 -5.65 14.63
C LYS A 50 39.94 -5.54 13.32
N ASP A 51 40.99 -4.73 13.31
CA ASP A 51 41.83 -4.48 12.13
C ASP A 51 41.01 -4.13 10.88
N GLY A 52 39.90 -3.40 11.07
CA GLY A 52 38.96 -3.01 10.02
C GLY A 52 38.02 -4.12 9.52
N LEU A 53 38.05 -5.29 10.13
CA LEU A 53 37.18 -6.43 9.81
C LEU A 53 36.13 -6.63 10.89
N ILE A 54 34.89 -6.95 10.47
CA ILE A 54 33.83 -7.36 11.38
C ILE A 54 34.18 -8.74 11.94
N CYS A 55 34.32 -8.85 13.25
CA CYS A 55 34.67 -10.09 13.91
C CYS A 55 33.43 -10.88 14.32
N TRP A 56 32.44 -10.17 14.88
CA TRP A 56 31.21 -10.73 15.38
C TRP A 56 30.19 -9.64 15.68
N GLU A 57 28.99 -10.01 16.06
CA GLU A 57 27.90 -9.08 16.35
C GLU A 57 26.99 -9.64 17.43
N LEU A 58 26.45 -8.76 18.24
CA LEU A 58 25.45 -9.07 19.25
C LEU A 58 24.20 -8.23 19.06
N GLN A 59 23.06 -8.79 19.38
CA GLN A 59 21.81 -8.05 19.47
C GLN A 59 21.95 -6.96 20.55
N LYS A 60 21.62 -5.72 20.18
CA LYS A 60 21.43 -4.66 21.19
C LYS A 60 20.12 -4.89 21.94
N THR A 61 20.19 -4.81 23.25
CA THR A 61 19.05 -5.01 24.16
C THR A 61 18.79 -3.80 25.05
N ASP A 62 19.43 -2.68 24.76
CA ASP A 62 19.34 -1.41 25.49
C ASP A 62 18.19 -0.51 24.98
N TYR A 63 17.11 -1.12 24.54
CA TYR A 63 15.91 -0.38 24.16
C TYR A 63 15.18 0.10 25.42
N PRO A 64 14.66 1.32 25.42
CA PRO A 64 13.87 1.79 26.54
C PRO A 64 12.58 0.97 26.64
N GLN A 65 12.21 0.60 27.84
CA GLN A 65 10.91 0.02 28.09
C GLN A 65 9.85 1.10 27.94
N ILE A 66 8.85 0.84 27.09
CA ILE A 66 7.81 1.81 26.77
C ILE A 66 6.79 1.87 27.91
N ASP A 67 6.42 0.71 28.42
CA ASP A 67 5.43 0.55 29.48
C ASP A 67 5.83 -0.64 30.36
N PRO A 68 5.80 -0.51 31.71
CA PRO A 68 6.18 -1.60 32.59
C PRO A 68 5.28 -2.84 32.46
N ASP A 69 4.05 -2.67 31.99
CA ASP A 69 3.07 -3.75 31.84
C ASP A 69 3.15 -4.46 30.48
N ILE A 70 4.00 -3.97 29.57
CA ILE A 70 4.23 -4.55 28.24
C ILE A 70 5.62 -5.18 28.21
N PRO A 71 5.77 -6.38 27.60
CA PRO A 71 7.09 -6.97 27.39
C PRO A 71 8.02 -6.00 26.67
N ASN A 72 9.29 -6.00 27.05
CA ASN A 72 10.27 -5.11 26.45
C ASN A 72 10.35 -5.35 24.94
N VAL A 73 10.41 -4.24 24.18
CA VAL A 73 10.62 -4.25 22.73
C VAL A 73 12.05 -4.66 22.39
N GLU A 74 12.60 -5.66 23.01
CA GLU A 74 13.87 -6.22 22.60
C GLU A 74 13.66 -6.96 21.28
N PRO A 75 14.03 -6.41 20.11
CA PRO A 75 13.88 -7.14 18.87
C PRO A 75 14.81 -8.34 18.92
N ARG A 76 14.23 -9.49 19.10
CA ARG A 76 14.96 -10.77 19.15
C ARG A 76 15.34 -11.13 17.74
N GLY A 77 16.54 -10.68 17.34
CA GLY A 77 17.05 -10.85 16.00
C GLY A 77 17.02 -12.29 15.52
N CYS A 78 16.75 -12.45 14.23
CA CYS A 78 16.68 -13.77 13.61
C CYS A 78 18.07 -14.35 13.29
N GLN A 79 18.10 -15.60 12.86
CA GLN A 79 19.33 -16.29 12.46
C GLN A 79 20.07 -15.57 11.31
N ARG A 80 19.35 -14.91 10.39
CA ARG A 80 20.00 -14.13 9.33
C ARG A 80 20.73 -12.91 9.91
N GLY A 81 20.14 -12.29 10.92
CA GLY A 81 20.75 -11.15 11.59
C GLY A 81 22.05 -11.53 12.27
N VAL A 82 22.02 -12.55 13.12
CA VAL A 82 23.20 -12.99 13.90
C VAL A 82 24.34 -13.53 13.03
N THR A 83 24.11 -13.79 11.76
CA THR A 83 25.11 -14.27 10.80
C THR A 83 25.41 -13.28 9.68
N ALA A 84 24.91 -12.04 9.77
CA ALA A 84 25.06 -11.08 8.68
C ALA A 84 26.51 -10.72 8.38
N SER A 85 27.38 -10.69 9.40
CA SER A 85 28.80 -10.46 9.25
C SER A 85 29.54 -11.52 8.41
N TRP A 86 28.96 -12.70 8.27
CA TRP A 86 29.54 -13.78 7.47
C TRP A 86 29.35 -13.56 5.97
N TYR A 87 28.34 -12.83 5.55
CA TYR A 87 28.06 -12.60 4.14
C TYR A 87 29.19 -11.85 3.41
N PRO A 88 29.76 -10.74 3.97
CA PRO A 88 30.88 -10.05 3.34
C PRO A 88 32.09 -10.90 3.13
N TYR A 89 32.35 -11.87 4.00
CA TYR A 89 33.55 -12.72 4.02
C TYR A 89 33.29 -14.13 3.51
N SER A 90 32.09 -14.44 3.06
CA SER A 90 31.77 -15.77 2.53
C SER A 90 32.64 -16.13 1.33
N PRO A 91 33.18 -17.36 1.28
CA PRO A 91 33.90 -17.84 0.11
C PRO A 91 33.03 -17.92 -1.15
N LEU A 92 31.72 -17.97 -0.99
CA LEU A 92 30.76 -17.97 -2.09
C LEU A 92 30.46 -16.58 -2.64
N ARG A 93 30.91 -15.51 -1.95
CA ARG A 93 30.71 -14.17 -2.43
C ARG A 93 31.49 -13.94 -3.73
N PRO A 94 30.82 -13.51 -4.83
CA PRO A 94 31.51 -13.16 -6.06
C PRO A 94 32.50 -12.01 -5.83
N LYS A 95 33.77 -12.28 -6.12
CA LYS A 95 34.85 -11.27 -5.97
C LYS A 95 35.12 -10.49 -7.24
N PHE A 96 34.59 -10.95 -8.35
CA PHE A 96 34.82 -10.41 -9.68
C PHE A 96 33.52 -10.36 -10.46
N PRO A 97 33.40 -9.46 -11.45
CA PRO A 97 32.32 -9.48 -12.39
C PRO A 97 32.31 -10.76 -13.23
N TYR A 98 31.12 -11.20 -13.55
CA TYR A 98 30.87 -12.31 -14.46
C TYR A 98 29.89 -11.89 -15.54
N VAL A 99 30.23 -12.22 -16.78
CA VAL A 99 29.35 -12.01 -17.93
C VAL A 99 28.98 -13.37 -18.50
N ARG A 100 27.79 -13.51 -19.04
CA ARG A 100 27.39 -14.71 -19.75
C ARG A 100 28.37 -14.98 -20.88
N LYS A 101 28.98 -16.16 -20.88
CA LYS A 101 30.08 -16.48 -21.82
C LYS A 101 29.69 -16.26 -23.28
N VAL A 102 28.50 -16.67 -23.69
CA VAL A 102 28.03 -16.51 -25.07
C VAL A 102 27.94 -15.05 -25.47
N LEU A 103 27.45 -14.17 -24.59
CA LEU A 103 27.41 -12.74 -24.83
C LEU A 103 28.83 -12.14 -24.91
N TRP A 104 29.68 -12.55 -23.96
CA TRP A 104 31.06 -12.07 -23.94
C TRP A 104 31.86 -12.49 -25.16
N ASP A 105 31.72 -13.73 -25.61
CA ASP A 105 32.45 -14.23 -26.76
C ASP A 105 32.10 -13.41 -28.02
N PHE A 106 30.82 -13.15 -28.25
CA PHE A 106 30.38 -12.29 -29.36
C PHE A 106 30.91 -10.86 -29.19
N TYR A 107 30.77 -10.29 -28.00
CA TYR A 107 31.21 -8.93 -27.76
C TYR A 107 32.72 -8.76 -27.96
N ALA A 108 33.52 -9.65 -27.40
CA ALA A 108 34.96 -9.62 -27.55
C ALA A 108 35.43 -9.83 -29.01
N GLU A 109 34.70 -10.63 -29.80
CA GLU A 109 34.94 -10.80 -31.23
C GLU A 109 34.74 -9.48 -31.98
N GLU A 110 33.60 -8.82 -31.73
CA GLU A 110 33.25 -7.55 -32.37
C GLU A 110 34.19 -6.40 -31.96
N ARG A 111 34.60 -6.37 -30.68
CA ARG A 111 35.60 -5.41 -30.20
C ARG A 111 36.96 -5.61 -30.86
N LYS A 112 37.38 -6.86 -31.07
CA LYS A 112 38.61 -7.20 -31.79
C LYS A 112 38.58 -6.81 -33.26
N SER A 113 37.38 -6.79 -33.88
CA SER A 113 37.22 -6.31 -35.27
C SER A 113 37.30 -4.80 -35.42
N GLY A 114 37.45 -4.06 -34.31
CA GLY A 114 37.62 -2.61 -34.29
C GLY A 114 36.34 -1.80 -34.08
N LYS A 115 35.17 -2.45 -33.85
CA LYS A 115 33.93 -1.75 -33.56
C LYS A 115 34.02 -1.05 -32.20
N ASP A 116 33.36 0.11 -32.08
CA ASP A 116 33.21 0.75 -30.78
C ASP A 116 32.34 -0.10 -29.85
N PRO A 117 32.30 0.16 -28.52
CA PRO A 117 31.54 -0.65 -27.57
C PRO A 117 30.06 -0.72 -27.91
N VAL A 118 29.43 0.37 -28.33
CA VAL A 118 28.00 0.43 -28.61
C VAL A 118 27.65 -0.32 -29.89
N GLU A 119 28.46 -0.16 -30.93
CA GLU A 119 28.32 -0.89 -32.20
C GLU A 119 28.54 -2.40 -31.98
N ALA A 120 29.54 -2.78 -31.17
CA ALA A 120 29.79 -4.18 -30.83
C ALA A 120 28.60 -4.82 -30.11
N TYR A 121 27.98 -4.10 -29.17
CA TYR A 121 26.77 -4.59 -28.51
C TYR A 121 25.57 -4.63 -29.46
N ALA A 122 25.36 -3.59 -30.24
CA ALA A 122 24.28 -3.51 -31.23
C ALA A 122 24.30 -4.69 -32.19
N SER A 123 25.48 -5.05 -32.74
CA SER A 123 25.63 -6.16 -33.66
C SER A 123 25.27 -7.55 -33.07
N ILE A 124 25.09 -7.64 -31.75
CA ILE A 124 24.66 -8.86 -31.09
C ILE A 124 23.14 -8.87 -30.87
N VAL A 125 22.60 -7.74 -30.38
CA VAL A 125 21.19 -7.69 -29.97
C VAL A 125 20.27 -7.40 -31.14
N GLU A 126 20.76 -6.83 -32.22
CA GLU A 126 20.04 -6.57 -33.48
C GLU A 126 20.11 -7.73 -34.44
N ASP A 127 21.11 -8.59 -34.34
CA ASP A 127 21.16 -9.86 -35.07
C ASP A 127 20.26 -10.88 -34.35
N GLU A 128 19.26 -11.36 -35.09
CA GLU A 128 18.23 -12.24 -34.52
C GLU A 128 18.82 -13.56 -34.00
N GLU A 129 19.76 -14.15 -34.72
CA GLU A 129 20.36 -15.44 -34.37
C GLU A 129 21.28 -15.32 -33.19
N ARG A 130 22.13 -14.28 -33.14
CA ARG A 130 23.03 -14.02 -32.01
C ARG A 130 22.22 -13.67 -30.78
N SER A 131 21.18 -12.84 -30.90
CA SER A 131 20.29 -12.46 -29.81
C SER A 131 19.57 -13.68 -29.23
N LYS A 132 18.99 -14.53 -30.06
CA LYS A 132 18.37 -15.80 -29.63
C LYS A 132 19.35 -16.70 -28.92
N LYS A 133 20.56 -16.88 -29.50
CA LYS A 133 21.59 -17.77 -28.95
C LYS A 133 22.04 -17.35 -27.55
N TYR A 134 22.30 -16.06 -27.34
CA TYR A 134 22.72 -15.63 -26.00
C TYR A 134 21.56 -15.63 -25.00
N LYS A 135 20.33 -15.30 -25.42
CA LYS A 135 19.15 -15.36 -24.56
C LYS A 135 18.80 -16.80 -24.15
N ALA A 136 18.92 -17.76 -25.06
CA ALA A 136 18.71 -19.16 -24.78
C ALA A 136 19.73 -19.78 -23.80
N ALA A 137 20.85 -19.09 -23.55
CA ALA A 137 21.83 -19.50 -22.54
C ALA A 137 21.47 -19.06 -21.12
N ARG A 138 20.42 -18.27 -20.92
CA ARG A 138 19.96 -17.85 -19.58
C ARG A 138 19.53 -19.09 -18.77
N GLY A 139 19.91 -19.12 -17.49
CA GLY A 139 19.61 -20.25 -16.61
C GLY A 139 20.46 -21.52 -16.82
N LYS A 140 21.33 -21.54 -17.83
CA LYS A 140 22.12 -22.75 -18.19
C LYS A 140 23.60 -22.67 -17.79
N ALA A 141 23.94 -21.84 -16.81
CA ALA A 141 25.33 -21.55 -16.43
C ALA A 141 26.16 -20.93 -17.59
N GLY A 142 27.47 -21.17 -17.62
CA GLY A 142 28.33 -20.64 -18.68
C GLY A 142 28.70 -19.18 -18.45
N TRP A 143 29.43 -18.93 -17.36
CA TRP A 143 29.91 -17.60 -16.99
C TRP A 143 31.36 -17.42 -17.37
N LYS A 144 31.70 -16.22 -17.82
CA LYS A 144 33.08 -15.76 -18.03
C LYS A 144 33.40 -14.69 -16.99
N ARG A 145 34.46 -14.93 -16.23
CA ARG A 145 35.05 -13.90 -15.38
C ARG A 145 35.68 -12.84 -16.25
N VAL A 146 35.39 -11.58 -15.95
CA VAL A 146 35.92 -10.40 -16.64
C VAL A 146 36.46 -9.40 -15.60
N SER A 147 37.19 -8.40 -16.06
CA SER A 147 37.59 -7.27 -15.22
C SER A 147 36.41 -6.30 -14.98
N TRP A 148 36.57 -5.38 -14.02
CA TRP A 148 35.61 -4.32 -13.80
C TRP A 148 35.49 -3.39 -15.02
N ASP A 149 36.60 -3.05 -15.66
CA ASP A 149 36.60 -2.20 -16.85
C ASP A 149 35.84 -2.86 -18.01
N GLU A 150 36.08 -4.13 -18.25
CA GLU A 150 35.35 -4.90 -19.27
C GLU A 150 33.86 -4.99 -18.99
N SER A 151 33.47 -5.22 -17.74
CA SER A 151 32.06 -5.33 -17.39
C SER A 151 31.35 -3.99 -17.46
N THR A 152 31.98 -2.93 -16.97
CA THR A 152 31.39 -1.57 -17.00
C THR A 152 31.30 -1.02 -18.42
N GLU A 153 32.29 -1.30 -19.29
CA GLU A 153 32.23 -0.96 -20.69
C GLU A 153 31.01 -1.64 -21.38
N LEU A 154 30.84 -2.95 -21.16
CA LEU A 154 29.71 -3.69 -21.75
C LEU A 154 28.35 -3.18 -21.21
N ILE A 155 28.26 -2.89 -19.92
CA ILE A 155 27.03 -2.34 -19.33
C ILE A 155 26.73 -0.96 -19.92
N ALA A 156 27.72 -0.08 -20.00
CA ALA A 156 27.55 1.24 -20.57
C ALA A 156 27.15 1.17 -22.06
N ALA A 157 27.77 0.28 -22.83
CA ALA A 157 27.42 0.04 -24.23
C ALA A 157 25.94 -0.39 -24.37
N ALA A 158 25.48 -1.31 -23.54
CA ALA A 158 24.11 -1.77 -23.53
C ALA A 158 23.10 -0.66 -23.15
N GLN A 159 23.44 0.16 -22.18
CA GLN A 159 22.62 1.30 -21.76
C GLN A 159 22.55 2.37 -22.85
N ILE A 160 23.67 2.77 -23.41
CA ILE A 160 23.72 3.78 -24.48
C ILE A 160 22.95 3.30 -25.72
N HIS A 161 23.13 2.04 -26.11
CA HIS A 161 22.38 1.45 -27.21
C HIS A 161 20.88 1.51 -26.93
N THR A 162 20.44 1.10 -25.73
CA THR A 162 19.02 1.10 -25.34
C THR A 162 18.45 2.52 -25.36
N ILE A 163 19.17 3.50 -24.81
CA ILE A 163 18.74 4.91 -24.79
C ILE A 163 18.58 5.45 -26.21
N LYS A 164 19.59 5.21 -27.05
CA LYS A 164 19.57 5.72 -28.43
C LYS A 164 18.49 5.10 -29.30
N LYS A 165 18.26 3.80 -29.15
CA LYS A 165 17.36 3.05 -30.02
C LYS A 165 15.91 3.01 -29.55
N HIS A 166 15.70 2.92 -28.23
CA HIS A 166 14.38 2.67 -27.67
C HIS A 166 13.88 3.77 -26.73
N GLY A 167 14.78 4.56 -26.18
CA GLY A 167 14.52 5.55 -25.15
C GLY A 167 14.95 5.06 -23.75
N PRO A 168 15.24 5.99 -22.84
CA PRO A 168 15.69 5.65 -21.48
C PRO A 168 14.60 4.94 -20.64
N ASP A 169 13.35 5.14 -20.96
CA ASP A 169 12.19 4.51 -20.32
C ASP A 169 12.06 3.01 -20.61
N HIS A 170 12.87 2.48 -21.53
CA HIS A 170 13.00 1.03 -21.75
C HIS A 170 14.05 0.36 -20.85
N MET A 171 14.63 1.12 -19.94
CA MET A 171 15.49 0.60 -18.87
C MET A 171 14.74 0.67 -17.54
N ALA A 172 14.61 -0.46 -16.88
CA ALA A 172 14.07 -0.52 -15.53
C ALA A 172 15.18 -0.84 -14.51
N ASN A 173 15.04 -0.26 -13.35
CA ASN A 173 15.90 -0.54 -12.21
C ASN A 173 15.05 -1.05 -11.06
N PHE A 174 15.39 -2.20 -10.53
CA PHE A 174 14.70 -2.81 -9.40
C PHE A 174 15.61 -2.86 -8.18
N SER A 175 15.13 -2.30 -7.10
CA SER A 175 15.68 -2.50 -5.75
C SER A 175 14.55 -2.73 -4.79
N PRO A 176 14.63 -3.72 -3.94
CA PRO A 176 13.59 -3.91 -2.93
C PRO A 176 13.60 -2.78 -1.90
N ILE A 177 13.21 -3.05 -0.71
CA ILE A 177 12.86 -2.12 0.35
C ILE A 177 13.92 -1.03 0.61
N PRO A 178 13.56 0.27 0.67
CA PRO A 178 14.49 1.37 0.97
C PRO A 178 14.97 1.41 2.43
N ALA A 179 14.37 0.58 3.29
CA ALA A 179 14.50 0.68 4.74
C ALA A 179 15.88 0.42 5.31
N MET A 180 16.78 -0.22 4.57
CA MET A 180 17.89 -0.89 5.24
C MET A 180 19.25 -0.31 5.07
N SER A 181 19.53 0.37 4.03
CA SER A 181 20.76 1.11 3.80
C SER A 181 20.45 2.24 2.87
N LEU A 182 20.30 3.41 3.42
CA LEU A 182 19.99 4.60 2.65
C LEU A 182 21.01 4.85 1.54
N LEU A 183 22.30 4.69 1.84
CA LEU A 183 23.37 4.88 0.83
C LEU A 183 23.26 3.86 -0.30
N SER A 184 23.02 2.61 0.03
CA SER A 184 22.88 1.55 -0.96
C SER A 184 21.62 1.74 -1.83
N PHE A 185 20.53 2.20 -1.24
CA PHE A 185 19.31 2.54 -1.95
C PHE A 185 19.52 3.76 -2.87
N ILE A 186 20.08 4.84 -2.32
CA ILE A 186 20.29 6.10 -3.03
C ILE A 186 21.19 5.93 -4.24
N SER A 187 22.28 5.16 -4.12
CA SER A 187 23.27 5.02 -5.19
C SER A 187 22.65 4.46 -6.48
N GLY A 188 21.92 3.38 -6.39
CA GLY A 188 21.26 2.77 -7.55
C GLY A 188 20.10 3.60 -8.07
N HIS A 189 19.30 4.19 -7.17
CA HIS A 189 18.20 5.06 -7.55
C HIS A 189 18.70 6.32 -8.28
N ARG A 190 19.69 7.00 -7.71
CA ARG A 190 20.34 8.16 -8.32
C ARG A 190 20.93 7.83 -9.69
N TYR A 191 21.66 6.73 -9.80
CA TYR A 191 22.23 6.28 -11.06
C TYR A 191 21.17 6.12 -12.15
N ASN A 192 20.09 5.42 -11.83
CA ASN A 192 19.02 5.18 -12.79
C ASN A 192 18.28 6.48 -13.19
N ASN A 193 18.03 7.36 -12.22
CA ASN A 193 17.38 8.64 -12.47
C ASN A 193 18.24 9.56 -13.37
N LEU A 194 19.55 9.57 -13.19
CA LEU A 194 20.46 10.31 -14.06
C LEU A 194 20.47 9.80 -15.50
N LEU A 195 20.20 8.52 -15.71
CA LEU A 195 20.05 7.93 -17.04
C LEU A 195 18.64 8.14 -17.64
N GLY A 196 17.66 8.55 -16.84
CA GLY A 196 16.28 8.70 -17.28
C GLY A 196 15.49 7.39 -17.35
N GLY A 197 15.96 6.33 -16.69
CA GLY A 197 15.31 5.03 -16.63
C GLY A 197 14.14 4.98 -15.65
N ILE A 198 13.35 3.92 -15.71
CA ILE A 198 12.26 3.63 -14.80
C ILE A 198 12.82 2.98 -13.55
N TYR A 199 12.50 3.51 -12.39
CA TYR A 199 12.81 2.89 -11.12
C TYR A 199 11.59 2.12 -10.61
N CYS A 200 11.79 0.85 -10.27
CA CYS A 200 10.78 0.02 -9.64
C CYS A 200 11.27 -0.40 -8.26
N SER A 201 10.57 0.00 -7.22
CA SER A 201 10.79 -0.52 -5.89
C SER A 201 9.99 -1.80 -5.68
N TYR A 202 10.23 -2.43 -4.56
CA TYR A 202 9.42 -3.56 -4.12
C TYR A 202 7.94 -3.18 -4.02
N TYR A 203 7.66 -1.98 -3.57
CA TYR A 203 6.29 -1.49 -3.35
C TYR A 203 5.50 -1.33 -4.64
N GLU A 204 6.10 -0.74 -5.67
CA GLU A 204 5.44 -0.56 -6.96
C GLU A 204 5.40 -1.86 -7.76
N TRP A 205 6.42 -2.70 -7.61
CA TRP A 205 6.52 -3.96 -8.35
C TRP A 205 5.57 -5.03 -7.84
N TYR A 206 5.45 -5.16 -6.51
CA TYR A 206 4.61 -6.17 -5.87
C TYR A 206 3.31 -5.62 -5.32
N HIS A 207 3.04 -4.32 -5.43
CA HIS A 207 1.92 -3.67 -4.77
C HIS A 207 1.84 -3.99 -3.28
N ASP A 208 2.98 -4.01 -2.61
CA ASP A 208 3.15 -4.44 -1.23
C ASP A 208 2.53 -3.47 -0.22
N LEU A 209 2.18 -2.28 -0.66
CA LEU A 209 1.51 -1.29 0.15
C LEU A 209 0.00 -1.39 -0.02
N PRO A 210 -0.76 -1.35 1.06
CA PRO A 210 -2.22 -1.41 0.98
C PRO A 210 -2.75 -0.08 0.43
N HIS A 211 -2.98 -0.02 -0.85
CA HIS A 211 -3.48 1.18 -1.51
C HIS A 211 -4.84 1.65 -0.97
N VAL A 212 -5.56 0.80 -0.27
CA VAL A 212 -6.81 1.14 0.42
C VAL A 212 -6.57 1.89 1.72
N SER A 213 -5.45 1.66 2.43
CA SER A 213 -5.17 2.35 3.69
C SER A 213 -5.19 3.86 3.53
N SER A 214 -4.61 4.36 2.45
CA SER A 214 -4.61 5.78 2.16
C SER A 214 -6.00 6.37 1.98
N SER A 215 -6.94 5.62 1.39
CA SER A 215 -8.33 6.09 1.22
C SER A 215 -9.16 5.95 2.48
N MET A 216 -8.78 5.07 3.40
CA MET A 216 -9.51 4.82 4.65
C MET A 216 -8.97 5.66 5.81
N PHE A 217 -7.66 5.74 5.95
CA PHE A 217 -7.00 6.34 7.13
C PHE A 217 -6.20 7.61 6.81
N GLY A 218 -6.04 7.96 5.55
CA GLY A 218 -5.22 9.12 5.17
C GLY A 218 -3.72 8.85 5.18
N ASP A 219 -3.30 7.63 5.46
CA ASP A 219 -1.90 7.21 5.39
C ASP A 219 -1.78 5.91 4.58
N GLN A 220 -0.66 5.73 3.94
CA GLN A 220 -0.39 4.56 3.11
C GLN A 220 -0.22 3.29 3.93
N THR A 221 0.35 3.41 5.11
CA THR A 221 0.62 2.29 6.00
C THR A 221 0.18 2.64 7.41
N GLU A 222 -1.04 2.29 7.75
CA GLU A 222 -1.50 2.36 9.12
C GLU A 222 -0.83 1.22 9.89
N ASN A 223 -0.11 1.56 10.94
CA ASN A 223 0.61 0.58 11.74
C ASN A 223 0.94 1.14 13.11
N CYS A 224 0.57 0.42 14.16
CA CYS A 224 0.99 0.75 15.50
C CYS A 224 2.33 0.07 15.85
N GLU A 225 2.87 0.39 17.00
CA GLU A 225 4.04 -0.30 17.56
C GLU A 225 3.75 -1.80 17.76
N SER A 226 4.71 -2.67 17.46
CA SER A 226 4.53 -4.12 17.65
C SER A 226 4.25 -4.50 19.11
N SER A 227 4.74 -3.72 20.05
CA SER A 227 4.46 -3.87 21.49
C SER A 227 2.98 -3.69 21.82
N ASP A 228 2.27 -2.86 21.06
CA ASP A 228 0.83 -2.64 21.23
C ASP A 228 0.01 -3.91 20.94
N TRP A 229 0.50 -4.79 20.08
CA TRP A 229 -0.15 -6.07 19.80
C TRP A 229 -0.36 -6.91 21.05
N TYR A 230 0.57 -6.84 22.00
CA TYR A 230 0.49 -7.56 23.27
C TYR A 230 -0.77 -7.26 24.06
N LEU A 231 -1.32 -6.04 23.91
CA LEU A 231 -2.54 -5.61 24.58
C LEU A 231 -3.81 -6.12 23.91
N GLY A 232 -3.70 -6.62 22.68
CA GLY A 232 -4.84 -7.18 21.94
C GLY A 232 -5.32 -8.49 22.54
N THR A 233 -6.63 -8.66 22.62
CA THR A 233 -7.25 -9.84 23.25
C THR A 233 -7.91 -10.78 22.21
N TYR A 234 -8.20 -10.25 21.01
CA TYR A 234 -8.67 -11.03 19.87
C TYR A 234 -7.92 -10.59 18.60
N TRP A 235 -7.21 -11.52 18.01
CA TRP A 235 -6.34 -11.28 16.88
C TRP A 235 -6.86 -11.97 15.63
N VAL A 236 -6.93 -11.26 14.54
CA VAL A 236 -7.12 -11.84 13.20
C VAL A 236 -5.82 -11.65 12.42
N VAL A 237 -5.12 -12.74 12.19
CA VAL A 237 -3.88 -12.75 11.41
C VAL A 237 -4.21 -13.18 9.99
N ALA A 238 -4.11 -12.24 9.06
CA ALA A 238 -4.53 -12.44 7.68
C ALA A 238 -3.35 -12.22 6.73
N GLY A 239 -2.98 -13.21 5.93
CA GLY A 239 -1.90 -13.13 4.95
C GLY A 239 -0.51 -12.82 5.53
N SER A 240 -0.33 -12.93 6.84
CA SER A 240 0.93 -12.60 7.53
C SER A 240 1.48 -13.80 8.29
N ASN A 241 2.62 -14.30 7.87
CA ASN A 241 3.31 -15.40 8.56
C ASN A 241 4.32 -14.82 9.58
N ILE A 242 3.79 -14.26 10.68
CA ILE A 242 4.50 -13.41 11.64
C ILE A 242 5.82 -14.03 12.12
N ASN A 243 5.80 -15.27 12.52
CA ASN A 243 6.98 -15.95 13.09
C ASN A 243 8.08 -16.24 12.05
N MET A 244 7.79 -16.13 10.78
CA MET A 244 8.77 -16.27 9.68
C MET A 244 9.18 -14.91 9.10
N THR A 245 8.23 -14.00 8.93
CA THR A 245 8.48 -12.72 8.25
C THR A 245 8.74 -11.57 9.23
N ARG A 246 8.37 -11.75 10.51
CA ARG A 246 8.54 -10.78 11.59
C ARG A 246 9.10 -11.44 12.85
N THR A 247 10.12 -12.23 12.69
CA THR A 247 10.70 -13.05 13.74
C THR A 247 11.04 -12.25 15.00
N ALA A 248 11.50 -11.02 14.85
CA ALA A 248 11.86 -10.16 15.97
C ALA A 248 10.64 -9.73 16.82
N ASP A 249 9.46 -9.59 16.21
CA ASP A 249 8.22 -9.18 16.90
C ASP A 249 7.35 -10.39 17.31
N ALA A 250 7.68 -11.58 16.83
CA ALA A 250 6.86 -12.77 17.06
C ALA A 250 6.69 -13.15 18.54
N HIS A 251 7.56 -12.65 19.42
CA HIS A 251 7.41 -12.86 20.85
C HIS A 251 6.14 -12.20 21.41
N PHE A 252 5.74 -11.03 20.91
CA PHE A 252 4.49 -10.38 21.33
C PHE A 252 3.27 -11.27 21.03
N LEU A 253 3.26 -11.97 19.90
CA LEU A 253 2.22 -12.95 19.57
C LEU A 253 2.18 -14.08 20.62
N SER A 254 3.36 -14.66 20.92
CA SER A 254 3.45 -15.77 21.88
C SER A 254 3.04 -15.33 23.30
N GLU A 255 3.49 -14.16 23.72
CA GLU A 255 3.22 -13.63 25.05
C GLU A 255 1.75 -13.20 25.20
N ALA A 256 1.14 -12.63 24.15
CA ALA A 256 -0.29 -12.37 24.12
C ALA A 256 -1.11 -13.67 24.23
N LYS A 257 -0.69 -14.72 23.51
CA LYS A 257 -1.32 -16.04 23.62
C LYS A 257 -1.24 -16.60 25.05
N TYR A 258 -0.11 -16.47 25.72
CA TYR A 258 0.03 -16.91 27.13
C TYR A 258 -0.87 -16.10 28.09
N ARG A 259 -1.23 -14.89 27.74
CA ARG A 259 -2.22 -14.09 28.48
C ARG A 259 -3.67 -14.49 28.21
N GLY A 260 -3.92 -15.41 27.29
CA GLY A 260 -5.24 -15.87 26.91
C GLY A 260 -5.87 -15.14 25.73
N SER A 261 -5.09 -14.37 24.97
CA SER A 261 -5.58 -13.78 23.71
C SER A 261 -5.98 -14.87 22.72
N LYS A 262 -7.13 -14.71 22.11
CA LYS A 262 -7.62 -15.60 21.05
C LYS A 262 -7.04 -15.20 19.70
N ILE A 263 -6.53 -16.18 18.95
CA ILE A 263 -5.89 -15.96 17.66
C ILE A 263 -6.65 -16.72 16.57
N VAL A 264 -7.12 -15.98 15.58
CA VAL A 264 -7.72 -16.48 14.34
C VAL A 264 -6.73 -16.28 13.21
N VAL A 265 -6.46 -17.30 12.42
CA VAL A 265 -5.57 -17.22 11.26
C VAL A 265 -6.35 -17.47 9.98
N LEU A 266 -6.39 -16.46 9.11
CA LEU A 266 -6.93 -16.56 7.76
C LEU A 266 -5.78 -16.92 6.81
N SER A 267 -5.78 -18.14 6.30
CA SER A 267 -4.72 -18.61 5.42
C SER A 267 -5.21 -19.81 4.60
N PRO A 268 -4.95 -19.84 3.28
CA PRO A 268 -5.33 -20.97 2.43
C PRO A 268 -4.58 -22.27 2.75
N ASN A 269 -3.44 -22.16 3.41
CA ASN A 269 -2.62 -23.30 3.83
C ASN A 269 -2.34 -23.26 5.34
N TYR A 270 -1.99 -24.40 5.89
CA TYR A 270 -1.55 -24.50 7.27
C TYR A 270 -0.12 -23.96 7.39
N SER A 271 0.01 -22.63 7.42
CA SER A 271 1.28 -21.91 7.50
C SER A 271 1.90 -21.98 8.89
N ASP A 272 3.17 -21.54 9.03
CA ASP A 272 3.88 -21.60 10.31
C ASP A 272 3.20 -20.81 11.44
N VAL A 273 2.51 -19.72 11.13
CA VAL A 273 1.76 -18.94 12.13
C VAL A 273 0.52 -19.69 12.61
N THR A 274 -0.02 -20.60 11.82
CA THR A 274 -1.25 -21.34 12.14
C THR A 274 -1.09 -22.22 13.39
N LYS A 275 0.14 -22.60 13.75
CA LYS A 275 0.40 -23.31 15.03
C LYS A 275 0.00 -22.52 16.28
N TYR A 276 -0.15 -21.21 16.18
CA TYR A 276 -0.61 -20.37 17.28
C TYR A 276 -2.12 -20.15 17.27
N ALA A 277 -2.81 -20.55 16.21
CA ALA A 277 -4.22 -20.30 16.05
C ALA A 277 -5.09 -21.10 17.03
N ASP A 278 -6.10 -20.45 17.57
CA ASP A 278 -7.25 -21.12 18.21
C ASP A 278 -8.27 -21.50 17.13
N THR A 279 -8.32 -20.74 16.06
CA THR A 279 -9.20 -20.97 14.92
C THR A 279 -8.42 -20.74 13.62
N TRP A 280 -8.40 -21.73 12.75
CA TRP A 280 -7.87 -21.62 11.40
C TRP A 280 -9.04 -21.55 10.39
N VAL A 281 -8.97 -20.55 9.51
CA VAL A 281 -9.94 -20.30 8.45
C VAL A 281 -9.27 -20.60 7.10
N PRO A 282 -9.50 -21.80 6.53
CA PRO A 282 -8.86 -22.27 5.30
C PRO A 282 -9.62 -21.79 4.04
N LEU A 283 -9.57 -20.52 3.76
CA LEU A 283 -10.31 -19.97 2.62
C LEU A 283 -9.59 -20.19 1.28
N VAL A 284 -10.36 -20.26 0.21
CA VAL A 284 -9.83 -20.30 -1.16
C VAL A 284 -9.03 -19.03 -1.42
N PRO A 285 -7.81 -19.13 -2.00
CA PRO A 285 -6.99 -17.96 -2.30
C PRO A 285 -7.75 -16.88 -3.08
N GLY A 286 -7.70 -15.64 -2.61
CA GLY A 286 -8.36 -14.49 -3.23
C GLY A 286 -9.82 -14.28 -2.83
N SER A 287 -10.39 -15.12 -1.96
CA SER A 287 -11.77 -15.00 -1.47
C SER A 287 -11.92 -14.30 -0.12
N ASP A 288 -10.86 -13.76 0.42
CA ASP A 288 -10.83 -13.10 1.74
C ASP A 288 -11.85 -11.99 1.87
N GLY A 289 -12.04 -11.19 0.81
CA GLY A 289 -13.03 -10.12 0.78
C GLY A 289 -14.45 -10.63 0.99
N ALA A 290 -14.79 -11.76 0.39
CA ALA A 290 -16.12 -12.37 0.54
C ALA A 290 -16.35 -12.88 1.98
N TYR A 291 -15.31 -13.49 2.58
CA TYR A 291 -15.36 -13.94 3.97
C TYR A 291 -15.59 -12.77 4.94
N LEU A 292 -14.83 -11.70 4.79
CA LEU A 292 -14.94 -10.52 5.65
C LEU A 292 -16.27 -9.76 5.44
N MET A 293 -16.84 -9.76 4.22
CA MET A 293 -18.17 -9.22 3.97
C MET A 293 -19.25 -9.95 4.81
N ALA A 294 -19.17 -11.27 4.92
CA ALA A 294 -20.08 -12.01 5.77
C ALA A 294 -19.86 -11.71 7.27
N CYS A 295 -18.62 -11.53 7.70
CA CYS A 295 -18.35 -11.08 9.08
C CYS A 295 -18.95 -9.70 9.35
N ILE A 296 -18.85 -8.75 8.40
CA ILE A 296 -19.49 -7.43 8.47
C ILE A 296 -21.01 -7.55 8.56
N HIS A 297 -21.61 -8.42 7.76
CA HIS A 297 -23.05 -8.70 7.83
C HIS A 297 -23.47 -9.13 9.24
N VAL A 298 -22.74 -10.06 9.84
CA VAL A 298 -23.01 -10.54 11.21
C VAL A 298 -22.86 -9.41 12.23
N ILE A 299 -21.80 -8.62 12.15
CA ILE A 299 -21.56 -7.48 13.05
C ILE A 299 -22.70 -6.47 12.97
N LEU A 300 -23.08 -6.07 11.76
CA LEU A 300 -24.15 -5.11 11.55
C LEU A 300 -25.50 -5.65 12.04
N LYS A 301 -25.80 -6.93 11.77
CA LYS A 301 -27.07 -7.54 12.20
C LYS A 301 -27.15 -7.65 13.72
N GLU A 302 -26.13 -8.21 14.36
CA GLU A 302 -26.20 -8.54 15.78
C GLU A 302 -25.91 -7.36 16.71
N PHE A 303 -25.03 -6.42 16.31
CA PHE A 303 -24.58 -5.34 17.19
C PHE A 303 -25.16 -3.96 16.87
N TYR A 304 -25.77 -3.78 15.68
CA TYR A 304 -26.41 -2.53 15.30
C TYR A 304 -27.93 -2.63 15.11
N VAL A 305 -28.46 -3.86 14.96
CA VAL A 305 -29.92 -4.09 14.83
C VAL A 305 -30.47 -4.81 16.05
N ASP A 306 -29.93 -6.00 16.36
CA ASP A 306 -30.49 -6.83 17.43
C ASP A 306 -30.13 -6.32 18.84
N LYS A 307 -28.93 -5.75 19.00
CA LYS A 307 -28.38 -5.37 20.31
C LYS A 307 -28.20 -3.86 20.51
N GLU A 308 -28.01 -3.12 19.42
CA GLU A 308 -27.74 -1.67 19.44
C GLU A 308 -26.64 -1.28 20.45
N THR A 309 -25.40 -1.72 20.19
CA THR A 309 -24.26 -1.52 21.09
C THR A 309 -23.84 -0.04 21.17
N PRO A 310 -24.02 0.67 22.29
CA PRO A 310 -23.75 2.11 22.36
C PRO A 310 -22.29 2.46 22.08
N TYR A 311 -21.34 1.67 22.57
CA TYR A 311 -19.91 1.91 22.32
C TYR A 311 -19.57 1.96 20.82
N PHE A 312 -20.21 1.11 20.01
CA PHE A 312 -19.97 1.08 18.55
C PHE A 312 -20.64 2.26 17.85
N THR A 313 -21.88 2.56 18.22
CA THR A 313 -22.62 3.69 17.61
C THR A 313 -21.96 5.03 17.92
N ASP A 314 -21.53 5.25 19.17
CA ASP A 314 -20.85 6.48 19.56
C ASP A 314 -19.53 6.64 18.81
N TYR A 315 -18.74 5.56 18.72
CA TYR A 315 -17.48 5.56 17.98
C TYR A 315 -17.71 5.90 16.49
N VAL A 316 -18.65 5.21 15.85
CA VAL A 316 -18.94 5.39 14.42
C VAL A 316 -19.44 6.80 14.11
N LYS A 317 -20.29 7.38 14.96
CA LYS A 317 -20.76 8.76 14.81
C LYS A 317 -19.61 9.77 14.85
N GLN A 318 -18.62 9.56 15.73
CA GLN A 318 -17.57 10.55 16.00
C GLN A 318 -16.32 10.38 15.11
N TYR A 319 -15.96 9.14 14.73
CA TYR A 319 -14.66 8.87 14.12
C TYR A 319 -14.73 8.36 12.69
N THR A 320 -15.94 8.24 12.11
CA THR A 320 -16.12 7.75 10.76
C THR A 320 -16.98 8.69 9.89
N ASN A 321 -17.04 8.38 8.60
CA ASN A 321 -17.91 9.10 7.67
C ASN A 321 -19.36 8.55 7.63
N GLN A 322 -19.71 7.60 8.46
CA GLN A 322 -20.99 6.90 8.38
C GLN A 322 -22.23 7.80 8.63
N PRO A 323 -22.20 8.79 9.54
CA PRO A 323 -23.37 9.66 9.76
C PRO A 323 -23.53 10.77 8.70
N PHE A 324 -22.58 10.93 7.77
CA PHE A 324 -22.71 11.97 6.74
C PHE A 324 -23.73 11.61 5.68
N LEU A 325 -24.43 12.64 5.18
CA LEU A 325 -25.43 12.50 4.14
C LEU A 325 -24.79 12.31 2.76
N VAL A 326 -25.35 11.34 2.02
CA VAL A 326 -24.96 10.97 0.66
C VAL A 326 -26.12 11.27 -0.27
N VAL A 327 -25.86 11.97 -1.37
CA VAL A 327 -26.84 12.24 -2.43
C VAL A 327 -27.12 10.93 -3.18
N LEU A 328 -28.37 10.68 -3.44
CA LEU A 328 -28.83 9.59 -4.29
C LEU A 328 -29.15 10.14 -5.69
N ASP A 329 -28.36 9.75 -6.67
CA ASP A 329 -28.53 10.18 -8.06
C ASP A 329 -29.58 9.32 -8.73
N LYS A 330 -30.64 9.93 -9.27
CA LYS A 330 -31.75 9.22 -9.89
C LYS A 330 -31.32 8.61 -11.23
N ASP A 331 -31.58 7.32 -11.41
CA ASP A 331 -31.31 6.54 -12.62
C ASP A 331 -32.54 5.72 -12.99
N GLY A 332 -33.45 6.28 -13.79
CA GLY A 332 -34.74 5.70 -14.11
C GLY A 332 -35.64 5.55 -12.88
N ASP A 333 -36.02 4.30 -12.57
CA ASP A 333 -36.87 3.98 -11.40
C ASP A 333 -36.05 3.68 -10.14
N LYS A 334 -34.73 3.73 -10.22
CA LYS A 334 -33.79 3.47 -9.12
C LYS A 334 -32.87 4.65 -8.89
N TYR A 335 -32.02 4.50 -7.87
CA TYR A 335 -30.98 5.45 -7.53
C TYR A 335 -29.60 4.80 -7.54
N GLN A 336 -28.59 5.60 -7.82
CA GLN A 336 -27.18 5.27 -7.65
C GLN A 336 -26.62 6.08 -6.48
N MET A 337 -25.59 5.54 -5.81
CA MET A 337 -24.88 6.28 -4.79
C MET A 337 -24.08 7.41 -5.44
N GLY A 338 -24.37 8.63 -5.03
CA GLY A 338 -23.69 9.83 -5.48
C GLY A 338 -22.63 10.33 -4.51
N ARG A 339 -22.37 11.63 -4.54
CA ARG A 339 -21.42 12.30 -3.67
C ARG A 339 -21.99 12.56 -2.28
N PHE A 340 -21.15 12.87 -1.32
CA PHE A 340 -21.60 13.43 -0.05
C PHE A 340 -22.24 14.83 -0.24
N VAL A 341 -23.19 15.16 0.63
CA VAL A 341 -23.71 16.51 0.75
C VAL A 341 -22.62 17.41 1.32
N ARG A 342 -22.38 18.53 0.67
CA ARG A 342 -21.34 19.51 1.03
C ARG A 342 -21.96 20.73 1.71
N ALA A 343 -21.18 21.42 2.52
CA ALA A 343 -21.61 22.69 3.12
C ALA A 343 -22.00 23.73 2.06
N SER A 344 -21.33 23.73 0.90
CA SER A 344 -21.67 24.58 -0.25
C SER A 344 -23.06 24.32 -0.85
N ASP A 345 -23.64 23.16 -0.61
CA ASP A 345 -25.01 22.85 -1.05
C ASP A 345 -26.08 23.52 -0.15
N ILE A 346 -25.75 23.87 1.08
CA ILE A 346 -26.70 24.31 2.11
C ILE A 346 -26.57 25.79 2.34
N ALA A 347 -27.68 26.54 2.19
CA ALA A 347 -27.70 27.99 2.24
C ALA A 347 -27.06 28.57 3.52
N GLU A 348 -27.26 27.91 4.66
CA GLU A 348 -26.72 28.34 5.96
C GLU A 348 -25.17 28.24 6.00
N TYR A 349 -24.57 27.32 5.23
CA TYR A 349 -23.15 27.00 5.30
C TYR A 349 -22.37 27.32 4.01
N ALA A 350 -23.05 27.73 2.94
CA ALA A 350 -22.41 27.94 1.63
C ALA A 350 -21.37 29.07 1.64
N GLY A 351 -21.46 30.02 2.58
CA GLY A 351 -20.49 31.09 2.77
C GLY A 351 -19.26 30.74 3.60
N GLU A 352 -19.19 29.54 4.15
CA GLU A 352 -18.06 29.10 4.96
C GLU A 352 -16.78 28.91 4.10
N GLU A 353 -15.62 29.20 4.70
CA GLU A 353 -14.34 28.91 4.05
C GLU A 353 -14.22 27.40 3.76
N ASN A 354 -13.75 27.01 2.60
CA ASN A 354 -13.66 25.60 2.16
C ASN A 354 -14.99 24.83 2.23
N ALA A 355 -16.13 25.46 1.97
CA ALA A 355 -17.45 24.84 2.06
C ALA A 355 -17.60 23.58 1.18
N ASP A 356 -16.90 23.51 0.04
CA ASP A 356 -16.86 22.34 -0.85
C ASP A 356 -16.19 21.10 -0.24
N TRP A 357 -15.46 21.27 0.84
CA TRP A 357 -14.73 20.22 1.55
C TRP A 357 -15.37 19.78 2.85
N LYS A 358 -16.33 20.55 3.32
CA LYS A 358 -17.03 20.31 4.56
C LYS A 358 -18.31 19.54 4.29
N LEU A 359 -18.56 18.53 5.08
CA LEU A 359 -19.69 17.61 4.88
C LEU A 359 -20.78 17.82 5.92
N ILE A 360 -21.99 17.43 5.57
CA ILE A 360 -23.22 17.68 6.33
C ILE A 360 -23.73 16.41 6.99
N MET A 361 -24.18 16.54 8.24
CA MET A 361 -24.94 15.54 9.01
C MET A 361 -26.33 16.08 9.29
N THR A 362 -27.21 15.19 9.79
CA THR A 362 -28.55 15.60 10.29
C THR A 362 -28.76 15.03 11.69
N ASP A 363 -29.52 15.72 12.53
CA ASP A 363 -29.98 15.25 13.84
C ASP A 363 -31.39 14.65 13.80
N GLY A 364 -31.88 14.20 14.97
CA GLY A 364 -33.21 13.61 15.14
C GLY A 364 -34.38 14.57 14.87
N GLU A 365 -34.14 15.86 14.89
CA GLU A 365 -35.15 16.89 14.55
C GLU A 365 -35.15 17.19 13.04
N GLY A 366 -34.19 16.62 12.30
CA GLY A 366 -34.01 16.82 10.87
C GLY A 366 -33.27 18.11 10.52
N LYS A 367 -32.65 18.75 11.51
CA LYS A 367 -31.80 19.92 11.30
C LYS A 367 -30.47 19.47 10.69
N LEU A 368 -30.00 20.23 9.71
CA LEU A 368 -28.72 19.98 9.06
C LEU A 368 -27.59 20.65 9.86
N HIS A 369 -26.50 19.94 10.05
CA HIS A 369 -25.36 20.39 10.83
C HIS A 369 -24.06 20.26 10.04
N LEU A 370 -23.22 21.27 10.20
CA LEU A 370 -21.83 21.26 9.76
C LEU A 370 -20.94 20.97 10.97
N PRO A 371 -20.47 19.72 11.16
CA PRO A 371 -19.62 19.38 12.31
C PRO A 371 -18.23 19.99 12.17
N THR A 372 -17.65 20.46 13.29
CA THR A 372 -16.25 20.90 13.35
C THR A 372 -15.28 19.69 13.34
N GLY A 373 -14.01 19.94 13.05
CA GLY A 373 -12.94 18.93 13.14
C GLY A 373 -12.76 18.06 11.90
N SER A 374 -13.44 18.38 10.80
CA SER A 374 -13.22 17.72 9.51
C SER A 374 -12.04 18.32 8.74
N VAL A 375 -11.66 17.68 7.63
CA VAL A 375 -10.52 18.11 6.77
C VAL A 375 -10.61 19.57 6.36
N GLY A 376 -11.78 20.07 5.98
CA GLY A 376 -11.97 21.45 5.52
C GLY A 376 -11.57 22.51 6.56
N PHE A 377 -11.71 22.20 7.83
CA PHE A 377 -11.33 23.13 8.93
C PHE A 377 -9.83 23.20 9.19
N ARG A 378 -9.11 22.17 8.82
CA ARG A 378 -7.66 22.14 8.98
C ARG A 378 -6.94 23.14 8.08
N TRP A 379 -7.50 23.40 6.91
CA TRP A 379 -6.88 24.17 5.85
C TRP A 379 -7.39 25.62 5.78
N GLU A 380 -8.04 26.08 6.83
CA GLU A 380 -8.43 27.48 6.98
C GLU A 380 -7.22 28.36 7.30
N LYS A 381 -7.34 29.66 7.03
CA LYS A 381 -6.29 30.64 7.36
C LYS A 381 -5.96 30.64 8.84
N GLU A 382 -6.98 30.46 9.68
CA GLU A 382 -6.87 30.25 11.11
C GLU A 382 -7.43 28.85 11.43
N PRO A 383 -6.60 27.81 11.38
CA PRO A 383 -7.06 26.43 11.55
C PRO A 383 -7.76 26.27 12.88
N THR A 384 -9.03 25.96 12.85
CA THR A 384 -9.83 25.64 14.03
C THR A 384 -10.22 24.17 13.96
N GLY A 385 -9.99 23.48 15.02
CA GLY A 385 -10.39 22.10 15.13
C GLY A 385 -9.23 21.11 15.21
N ASN A 386 -9.58 19.96 15.72
CA ASN A 386 -8.72 18.80 15.84
C ASN A 386 -8.88 17.89 14.62
N TRP A 387 -8.06 16.87 14.54
CA TRP A 387 -8.18 15.83 13.52
C TRP A 387 -9.48 15.02 13.58
N ASN A 388 -10.08 14.92 14.76
CA ASN A 388 -11.28 14.16 15.01
C ASN A 388 -12.50 15.08 14.91
N LEU A 389 -13.59 14.55 14.38
CA LEU A 389 -14.88 15.25 14.39
C LEU A 389 -15.26 15.62 15.83
N GLN A 390 -15.60 16.89 15.99
CA GLN A 390 -16.30 17.37 17.18
C GLN A 390 -17.75 17.51 16.79
N LEU A 391 -18.64 16.81 17.50
CA LEU A 391 -20.07 16.87 17.24
C LEU A 391 -20.65 18.20 17.74
N LYS A 392 -20.10 19.29 17.21
CA LYS A 392 -20.50 20.68 17.41
C LYS A 392 -20.70 21.35 16.08
N ASN A 393 -21.79 22.09 15.95
CA ASN A 393 -22.04 22.87 14.75
C ASN A 393 -20.97 23.98 14.60
N ALA A 394 -20.40 24.10 13.43
CA ALA A 394 -19.30 25.04 13.17
C ALA A 394 -19.73 26.51 13.32
N VAL A 395 -20.97 26.84 13.01
CA VAL A 395 -21.53 28.18 13.04
C VAL A 395 -22.12 28.52 14.41
N THR A 396 -23.07 27.71 14.91
CA THR A 396 -23.77 27.98 16.16
C THR A 396 -22.95 27.59 17.40
N ARG A 397 -21.96 26.72 17.25
CA ARG A 397 -21.14 26.13 18.35
C ARG A 397 -21.93 25.21 19.30
N GLU A 398 -23.18 24.93 19.00
CA GLU A 398 -24.01 24.01 19.76
C GLU A 398 -23.58 22.57 19.54
N GLU A 399 -23.61 21.76 20.58
CA GLU A 399 -23.45 20.31 20.49
C GLU A 399 -24.71 19.71 19.87
N PHE A 400 -24.54 18.68 19.06
CA PHE A 400 -25.64 17.93 18.46
C PHE A 400 -25.33 16.44 18.42
N ASP A 401 -26.37 15.61 18.42
CA ASP A 401 -26.23 14.17 18.23
C ASP A 401 -26.68 13.81 16.79
N PRO A 402 -25.75 13.41 15.90
CA PRO A 402 -26.12 13.06 14.54
C PRO A 402 -26.89 11.74 14.48
N LEU A 403 -27.82 11.66 13.55
CA LEU A 403 -28.42 10.39 13.17
C LEU A 403 -27.38 9.52 12.45
N LEU A 404 -27.23 8.26 12.88
CA LEU A 404 -26.48 7.28 12.16
C LEU A 404 -27.29 6.70 11.01
N THR A 405 -28.61 6.55 11.20
CA THR A 405 -29.57 6.07 10.21
C THR A 405 -30.76 7.02 10.09
N LEU A 406 -31.31 7.13 8.89
CA LEU A 406 -32.56 7.85 8.68
C LEU A 406 -33.80 6.99 8.96
N LEU A 407 -33.66 5.72 9.28
CA LEU A 407 -34.81 4.84 9.59
C LEU A 407 -35.61 5.42 10.76
N GLY A 408 -36.92 5.63 10.54
CA GLY A 408 -37.80 6.31 11.47
C GLY A 408 -37.83 7.84 11.37
N ASN A 409 -36.98 8.42 10.52
CA ASN A 409 -36.90 9.85 10.21
C ASN A 409 -36.92 10.14 8.70
N GLU A 410 -37.12 9.13 7.89
CA GLU A 410 -37.25 9.21 6.43
C GLU A 410 -38.55 9.88 5.98
N ASP A 411 -38.55 10.52 4.82
CA ASP A 411 -39.77 10.93 4.11
C ASP A 411 -40.13 9.97 2.98
N ARG A 412 -39.23 9.05 2.64
CA ARG A 412 -39.41 8.01 1.63
C ARG A 412 -38.42 6.88 1.78
N ASN A 413 -38.70 5.74 1.15
CA ASN A 413 -37.75 4.71 0.86
C ASN A 413 -37.22 4.88 -0.58
N ALA A 414 -35.93 4.79 -0.79
CA ALA A 414 -35.29 4.89 -2.10
C ALA A 414 -34.71 3.53 -2.51
N MET A 415 -35.11 3.04 -3.67
CA MET A 415 -34.53 1.81 -4.25
C MET A 415 -33.14 2.11 -4.83
N VAL A 416 -32.11 1.60 -4.20
CA VAL A 416 -30.71 1.84 -4.59
C VAL A 416 -30.11 0.62 -5.26
N SER A 417 -29.34 0.86 -6.31
CA SER A 417 -28.62 -0.17 -7.04
C SER A 417 -27.23 -0.42 -6.43
N PHE A 418 -26.94 -1.70 -6.21
CA PHE A 418 -25.67 -2.19 -5.72
C PHE A 418 -25.10 -3.22 -6.69
N SER A 419 -23.78 -3.30 -6.79
CA SER A 419 -23.11 -4.30 -7.59
C SER A 419 -22.65 -5.47 -6.74
N ASN A 420 -22.90 -6.68 -7.23
CA ASN A 420 -22.35 -7.90 -6.67
C ASN A 420 -21.01 -8.21 -7.34
N PHE A 421 -19.98 -8.46 -6.54
CA PHE A 421 -18.64 -8.79 -7.03
C PHE A 421 -18.38 -10.30 -7.20
N THR A 422 -19.39 -11.16 -7.09
CA THR A 422 -19.25 -12.61 -7.29
C THR A 422 -18.64 -12.99 -8.63
N ASP A 423 -18.92 -12.22 -9.67
CA ASP A 423 -18.39 -12.50 -11.01
C ASP A 423 -16.88 -12.24 -11.12
N THR A 424 -16.30 -11.50 -10.19
CA THR A 424 -14.85 -11.28 -10.12
C THR A 424 -14.12 -12.41 -9.42
N PHE A 425 -14.83 -13.24 -8.66
CA PHE A 425 -14.29 -14.38 -7.93
C PHE A 425 -14.43 -15.71 -8.67
N ASN A 426 -15.05 -15.72 -9.82
CA ASN A 426 -15.12 -16.93 -10.64
C ASN A 426 -13.73 -17.23 -11.17
N ILE A 427 -12.97 -17.96 -10.36
CA ILE A 427 -11.57 -18.32 -10.59
C ILE A 427 -11.51 -19.44 -11.65
N ASP A 428 -11.94 -19.13 -12.84
CA ASP A 428 -11.45 -19.83 -14.02
C ASP A 428 -10.14 -19.15 -14.43
N MET A 429 -9.06 -19.59 -13.85
CA MET A 429 -7.70 -19.04 -13.96
C MET A 429 -7.22 -18.83 -15.40
N GLY A 430 -7.94 -19.29 -16.39
CA GLY A 430 -7.62 -19.11 -17.80
C GLY A 430 -8.54 -18.15 -18.55
N LYS A 431 -9.68 -17.77 -17.99
CA LYS A 431 -10.72 -17.04 -18.75
C LYS A 431 -11.14 -15.70 -18.17
N THR A 432 -10.68 -15.34 -16.99
CA THR A 432 -11.14 -14.18 -16.24
C THR A 432 -10.33 -12.90 -16.43
N GLN A 433 -9.55 -12.78 -17.47
CA GLN A 433 -9.16 -11.43 -17.91
C GLN A 433 -10.37 -10.78 -18.56
N GLY A 434 -11.24 -10.27 -17.70
CA GLY A 434 -12.50 -9.64 -17.86
C GLY A 434 -12.73 -8.83 -19.11
N LYS A 435 -12.97 -9.48 -20.22
CA LYS A 435 -13.76 -8.88 -21.29
C LYS A 435 -15.21 -9.35 -21.12
N GLY A 436 -16.02 -8.52 -20.46
CA GLY A 436 -17.45 -8.50 -20.68
C GLY A 436 -18.36 -9.18 -19.66
N GLN A 437 -17.92 -9.51 -18.45
CA GLN A 437 -18.87 -9.86 -17.40
C GLN A 437 -19.43 -8.57 -16.78
N LYS A 438 -20.73 -8.35 -16.91
CA LYS A 438 -21.43 -7.30 -16.16
C LYS A 438 -21.48 -7.74 -14.71
N ALA A 439 -21.12 -6.84 -13.80
CA ALA A 439 -21.41 -7.04 -12.39
C ALA A 439 -22.91 -7.31 -12.24
N VAL A 440 -23.29 -8.33 -11.47
CA VAL A 440 -24.70 -8.61 -11.19
C VAL A 440 -25.21 -7.51 -10.28
N GLU A 441 -26.22 -6.80 -10.74
CA GLU A 441 -26.89 -5.77 -9.97
C GLU A 441 -27.92 -6.39 -9.03
N PHE A 442 -28.01 -5.86 -7.83
CA PHE A 442 -29.10 -6.11 -6.90
C PHE A 442 -29.64 -4.79 -6.35
N LEU A 443 -30.93 -4.81 -6.01
CA LEU A 443 -31.68 -3.61 -5.63
C LEU A 443 -32.14 -3.72 -4.18
N ARG A 444 -31.87 -2.70 -3.36
CA ARG A 444 -32.32 -2.64 -1.96
C ARG A 444 -32.82 -1.26 -1.61
N GLU A 445 -33.91 -1.16 -0.90
CA GLU A 445 -34.40 0.11 -0.39
C GLU A 445 -33.53 0.58 0.78
N VAL A 446 -33.32 1.89 0.82
CA VAL A 446 -32.72 2.58 1.97
C VAL A 446 -33.66 3.69 2.43
N PRO A 447 -33.68 4.01 3.74
CA PRO A 447 -34.43 5.18 4.21
C PRO A 447 -33.78 6.45 3.65
N ALA A 448 -34.59 7.34 3.10
CA ALA A 448 -34.11 8.53 2.43
C ALA A 448 -34.93 9.75 2.82
N LYS A 449 -34.35 10.92 2.63
CA LYS A 449 -34.95 12.21 2.91
C LYS A 449 -34.68 13.20 1.80
N THR A 450 -35.63 14.11 1.58
CA THR A 450 -35.43 15.21 0.63
C THR A 450 -34.88 16.43 1.39
N ILE A 451 -33.78 16.99 0.93
CA ILE A 451 -33.22 18.24 1.42
C ILE A 451 -33.23 19.28 0.30
N ARG A 452 -33.30 20.56 0.67
CA ARG A 452 -33.27 21.67 -0.27
C ARG A 452 -31.91 22.35 -0.29
N THR A 453 -31.39 22.54 -1.48
CA THR A 453 -30.09 23.20 -1.67
C THR A 453 -30.24 24.73 -1.67
N ASN A 454 -29.11 25.42 -1.58
CA ASN A 454 -29.03 26.88 -1.61
C ASN A 454 -29.54 27.49 -2.93
N ASP A 455 -29.46 26.76 -4.05
CA ASP A 455 -29.97 27.14 -5.37
C ASP A 455 -31.44 26.71 -5.60
N GLY A 456 -32.08 26.17 -4.57
CA GLY A 456 -33.49 25.78 -4.56
C GLY A 456 -33.79 24.41 -5.16
N LYS A 457 -32.80 23.62 -5.54
CA LYS A 457 -32.99 22.25 -5.98
C LYS A 457 -33.28 21.31 -4.83
N GLU A 458 -33.91 20.21 -5.15
CA GLU A 458 -34.15 19.13 -4.19
C GLU A 458 -33.14 17.99 -4.42
N LEU A 459 -32.52 17.52 -3.35
CA LEU A 459 -31.65 16.36 -3.33
C LEU A 459 -32.28 15.27 -2.47
N VAL A 460 -32.34 14.06 -3.00
CA VAL A 460 -32.68 12.86 -2.21
C VAL A 460 -31.38 12.38 -1.56
N VAL A 461 -31.42 12.21 -0.26
CA VAL A 461 -30.21 11.86 0.52
C VAL A 461 -30.49 10.71 1.47
N THR A 462 -29.44 9.97 1.80
CA THR A 462 -29.42 8.96 2.86
C THR A 462 -28.12 9.06 3.64
N THR A 463 -27.92 8.31 4.73
CA THR A 463 -26.63 8.27 5.41
C THR A 463 -25.69 7.26 4.73
N ALA A 464 -24.38 7.47 4.87
CA ALA A 464 -23.40 6.47 4.43
C ALA A 464 -23.61 5.13 5.16
N PHE A 465 -24.05 5.17 6.41
CA PHE A 465 -24.38 3.97 7.19
C PHE A 465 -25.55 3.19 6.62
N ASP A 466 -26.62 3.86 6.21
CA ASP A 466 -27.78 3.19 5.59
C ASP A 466 -27.38 2.48 4.27
N LEU A 467 -26.48 3.10 3.52
CA LEU A 467 -25.90 2.47 2.32
C LEU A 467 -25.03 1.25 2.67
N LEU A 468 -24.23 1.32 3.74
CA LEU A 468 -23.43 0.19 4.20
C LEU A 468 -24.32 -0.97 4.67
N MET A 469 -25.38 -0.68 5.42
CA MET A 469 -26.37 -1.68 5.86
C MET A 469 -27.02 -2.38 4.66
N ALA A 470 -27.44 -1.62 3.67
CA ALA A 470 -28.02 -2.14 2.44
C ALA A 470 -26.99 -2.93 1.62
N GLN A 471 -25.78 -2.41 1.45
CA GLN A 471 -24.69 -3.11 0.77
C GLN A 471 -24.38 -4.45 1.44
N ALA A 472 -24.28 -4.48 2.75
CA ALA A 472 -24.01 -5.71 3.51
C ALA A 472 -25.23 -6.67 3.56
N GLY A 473 -26.41 -6.25 3.15
CA GLY A 473 -27.59 -7.09 3.11
C GLY A 473 -28.34 -7.21 4.43
N VAL A 474 -28.18 -6.25 5.32
CA VAL A 474 -28.86 -6.27 6.63
C VAL A 474 -30.22 -5.59 6.51
N ALA A 475 -31.27 -6.41 6.48
CA ALA A 475 -32.65 -5.92 6.45
C ALA A 475 -33.05 -5.22 7.75
N ARG A 476 -33.81 -4.12 7.64
CA ARG A 476 -34.33 -3.34 8.78
C ARG A 476 -35.74 -2.85 8.48
N GLY A 477 -36.60 -2.96 9.48
CA GLY A 477 -37.99 -2.53 9.33
C GLY A 477 -38.69 -3.17 8.13
N GLU A 478 -39.41 -2.36 7.35
CA GLU A 478 -40.16 -2.81 6.17
C GLU A 478 -39.45 -2.47 4.84
N LEU A 479 -38.12 -2.26 4.86
CA LEU A 479 -37.35 -1.96 3.65
C LEU A 479 -37.43 -3.13 2.66
N GLY A 480 -37.80 -2.83 1.43
CA GLY A 480 -37.98 -3.80 0.36
C GLY A 480 -36.72 -4.02 -0.49
N GLY A 481 -36.85 -4.96 -1.44
CA GLY A 481 -35.76 -5.28 -2.40
C GLY A 481 -35.07 -6.61 -2.11
N ASP A 482 -33.85 -6.78 -2.58
CA ASP A 482 -33.12 -8.04 -2.56
C ASP A 482 -32.45 -8.35 -1.20
N TYR A 483 -33.12 -8.01 -0.11
CA TYR A 483 -32.59 -8.34 1.22
C TYR A 483 -32.69 -9.84 1.50
N PRO A 484 -31.67 -10.42 2.15
CA PRO A 484 -31.74 -11.80 2.63
C PRO A 484 -32.69 -11.93 3.83
N GLU A 485 -33.27 -13.10 3.98
CA GLU A 485 -34.20 -13.43 5.10
C GLU A 485 -33.41 -13.78 6.37
N ASP A 486 -32.34 -14.54 6.23
CA ASP A 486 -31.49 -14.98 7.34
C ASP A 486 -30.05 -15.30 6.87
N TYR A 487 -29.22 -15.84 7.77
CA TYR A 487 -27.84 -16.23 7.46
C TYR A 487 -27.72 -17.39 6.46
N ASN A 488 -28.82 -18.14 6.21
CA ASN A 488 -28.84 -19.26 5.26
C ASN A 488 -29.29 -18.86 3.86
N ASP A 489 -29.82 -17.66 3.70
CA ASP A 489 -30.18 -17.13 2.39
C ASP A 489 -28.92 -16.95 1.54
N PRO A 490 -28.85 -17.46 0.29
CA PRO A 490 -27.65 -17.32 -0.56
C PRO A 490 -27.48 -15.93 -1.19
N LYS A 491 -28.27 -14.95 -0.82
CA LYS A 491 -28.14 -13.58 -1.32
C LYS A 491 -26.86 -12.88 -0.81
N PRO A 492 -26.27 -11.97 -1.57
CA PRO A 492 -25.11 -11.18 -1.13
C PRO A 492 -25.48 -10.27 0.07
N TYR A 493 -24.73 -10.23 1.09
CA TYR A 493 -23.42 -10.82 1.44
C TYR A 493 -23.55 -11.60 2.76
N THR A 494 -24.42 -12.59 2.75
CA THR A 494 -24.68 -13.42 3.93
C THR A 494 -23.57 -14.44 4.20
N PRO A 495 -23.56 -15.06 5.39
CA PRO A 495 -22.70 -16.22 5.67
C PRO A 495 -22.90 -17.39 4.70
N ALA A 496 -24.13 -17.67 4.23
CA ALA A 496 -24.38 -18.72 3.23
C ALA A 496 -23.82 -18.38 1.84
N TRP A 497 -23.93 -17.12 1.44
CA TRP A 497 -23.35 -16.65 0.19
C TRP A 497 -21.80 -16.82 0.21
N GLN A 498 -21.13 -16.39 1.30
CA GLN A 498 -19.68 -16.50 1.39
C GLN A 498 -19.20 -17.96 1.37
N GLU A 499 -19.96 -18.89 1.99
CA GLU A 499 -19.60 -20.31 1.98
C GLU A 499 -19.42 -20.86 0.57
N ALA A 500 -20.28 -20.45 -0.36
CA ALA A 500 -20.18 -20.81 -1.76
C ALA A 500 -18.95 -20.18 -2.46
N GLN A 501 -18.47 -19.00 -1.99
CA GLN A 501 -17.34 -18.28 -2.58
C GLN A 501 -16.00 -18.75 -2.02
N THR A 502 -15.95 -19.05 -0.72
CA THR A 502 -14.69 -19.23 0.01
C THR A 502 -14.39 -20.68 0.36
N GLY A 503 -15.41 -21.56 0.34
CA GLY A 503 -15.32 -22.92 0.85
C GLY A 503 -15.28 -23.02 2.38
N VAL A 504 -15.41 -21.90 3.09
CA VAL A 504 -15.45 -21.85 4.56
C VAL A 504 -16.89 -21.92 5.03
N SER A 505 -17.18 -22.77 6.02
CA SER A 505 -18.54 -22.92 6.54
C SER A 505 -19.12 -21.60 7.04
N ARG A 506 -20.41 -21.40 6.80
CA ARG A 506 -21.16 -20.23 7.30
C ARG A 506 -21.06 -20.08 8.81
N ASP A 507 -21.08 -21.18 9.54
CA ASP A 507 -20.99 -21.18 11.00
C ASP A 507 -19.66 -20.59 11.49
N LEU A 508 -18.57 -20.87 10.78
CA LEU A 508 -17.25 -20.31 11.11
C LEU A 508 -17.19 -18.81 10.83
N ALA A 509 -17.81 -18.35 9.75
CA ALA A 509 -17.88 -16.91 9.45
C ALA A 509 -18.75 -16.17 10.49
N ILE A 510 -19.90 -16.76 10.89
CA ILE A 510 -20.74 -16.23 11.97
C ILE A 510 -19.95 -16.17 13.28
N GLN A 511 -19.26 -17.25 13.62
CA GLN A 511 -18.49 -17.34 14.86
C GLN A 511 -17.43 -16.23 14.91
N VAL A 512 -16.61 -16.09 13.88
CA VAL A 512 -15.49 -15.11 13.87
C VAL A 512 -16.00 -13.68 13.88
N GLY A 513 -17.03 -13.36 13.08
CA GLY A 513 -17.64 -12.02 13.07
C GLY A 513 -18.21 -11.64 14.45
N ARG A 514 -18.95 -12.55 15.06
CA ARG A 514 -19.55 -12.39 16.40
C ARG A 514 -18.48 -12.24 17.48
N GLU A 515 -17.52 -13.15 17.53
CA GLU A 515 -16.47 -13.13 18.54
C GLU A 515 -15.58 -11.90 18.47
N PHE A 516 -15.28 -11.43 17.25
CA PHE A 516 -14.51 -10.19 17.03
C PHE A 516 -15.22 -8.99 17.66
N ALA A 517 -16.52 -8.85 17.39
CA ALA A 517 -17.33 -7.76 17.90
C ALA A 517 -17.61 -7.90 19.42
N ASP A 518 -17.95 -9.09 19.89
CA ASP A 518 -18.15 -9.36 21.33
C ASP A 518 -16.90 -9.01 22.15
N ASN A 519 -15.71 -9.38 21.64
CA ASN A 519 -14.47 -9.02 22.30
C ASN A 519 -14.25 -7.51 22.27
N ALA A 520 -14.46 -6.85 21.14
CA ALA A 520 -14.30 -5.40 21.02
C ALA A 520 -15.25 -4.64 21.94
N GLU A 521 -16.52 -5.06 22.06
CA GLU A 521 -17.49 -4.47 23.01
C GLU A 521 -17.02 -4.59 24.46
N LYS A 522 -16.65 -5.81 24.88
CA LYS A 522 -16.22 -6.11 26.23
C LYS A 522 -14.94 -5.40 26.65
N THR A 523 -14.03 -5.24 25.71
CA THR A 523 -12.68 -4.69 25.96
C THR A 523 -12.52 -3.26 25.50
N LYS A 524 -13.56 -2.66 24.96
CA LYS A 524 -13.54 -1.30 24.38
C LYS A 524 -12.51 -1.18 23.27
N GLY A 525 -12.59 -2.09 22.29
CA GLY A 525 -11.86 -2.01 21.04
C GLY A 525 -10.57 -2.84 20.93
N LYS A 526 -10.29 -3.78 21.84
CA LYS A 526 -9.06 -4.60 21.78
C LYS A 526 -9.14 -5.83 20.87
N SER A 527 -9.83 -5.69 19.74
CA SER A 527 -9.75 -6.63 18.61
C SER A 527 -8.91 -6.02 17.49
N LEU A 528 -7.99 -6.78 16.94
CA LEU A 528 -7.02 -6.27 15.95
C LEU A 528 -6.86 -7.17 14.74
N PHE A 529 -6.42 -6.56 13.64
CA PHE A 529 -5.90 -7.27 12.48
C PHE A 529 -4.39 -7.13 12.39
N ILE A 530 -3.72 -8.25 12.10
CA ILE A 530 -2.34 -8.24 11.62
C ILE A 530 -2.34 -8.79 10.21
N THR A 531 -2.15 -7.89 9.28
CA THR A 531 -2.32 -8.14 7.87
C THR A 531 -0.99 -8.11 7.15
N GLY A 532 -0.84 -8.97 6.18
CA GLY A 532 0.34 -9.02 5.32
C GLY A 532 -0.06 -9.05 3.85
N PRO A 533 0.91 -8.81 2.96
CA PRO A 533 0.66 -8.82 1.53
C PRO A 533 0.45 -10.22 0.95
N GLY A 534 0.20 -11.23 1.70
CA GLY A 534 0.02 -12.59 1.26
C GLY A 534 -0.60 -12.77 -0.14
N ILE A 535 -1.05 -13.94 -0.47
CA ILE A 535 -1.59 -14.23 -1.80
C ILE A 535 -2.80 -13.36 -2.16
N GLN A 536 -3.55 -12.90 -1.16
CA GLN A 536 -4.68 -11.98 -1.29
C GLN A 536 -4.31 -10.69 -2.02
N HIS A 537 -3.08 -10.23 -1.83
CA HIS A 537 -2.58 -8.98 -2.38
C HIS A 537 -2.51 -8.98 -3.92
N PHE A 538 -2.31 -10.14 -4.49
CA PHE A 538 -2.12 -10.33 -5.92
C PHE A 538 -3.39 -10.69 -6.69
N TYR A 539 -4.52 -10.86 -6.01
CA TYR A 539 -5.79 -11.20 -6.64
C TYR A 539 -6.70 -9.98 -6.79
N HIS A 540 -7.61 -10.09 -7.74
CA HIS A 540 -8.70 -9.14 -7.85
C HIS A 540 -9.46 -9.07 -6.52
N GLY A 541 -9.73 -7.86 -6.05
CA GLY A 541 -10.39 -7.67 -4.76
C GLY A 541 -9.45 -7.47 -3.57
N ALA A 542 -8.14 -7.38 -3.76
CA ALA A 542 -7.20 -7.00 -2.71
C ALA A 542 -7.61 -5.70 -2.00
N SER A 543 -8.09 -4.71 -2.75
CA SER A 543 -8.66 -3.48 -2.19
C SER A 543 -9.85 -3.75 -1.28
N LEU A 544 -10.72 -4.67 -1.67
CA LEU A 544 -11.90 -5.03 -0.90
C LEU A 544 -11.55 -5.75 0.39
N TYR A 545 -10.57 -6.64 0.35
CA TYR A 545 -10.06 -7.32 1.52
C TYR A 545 -9.58 -6.34 2.60
N TYR A 546 -8.66 -5.44 2.26
CA TYR A 546 -8.17 -4.43 3.20
C TYR A 546 -9.26 -3.46 3.66
N ARG A 547 -10.17 -3.09 2.76
CA ARG A 547 -11.31 -2.23 3.10
C ARG A 547 -12.22 -2.89 4.12
N ASN A 548 -12.52 -4.16 3.96
CA ASN A 548 -13.36 -4.91 4.87
C ASN A 548 -12.74 -5.07 6.26
N GLU A 549 -11.42 -5.28 6.34
CA GLU A 549 -10.72 -5.25 7.63
C GLU A 549 -10.87 -3.90 8.34
N ALA A 550 -10.64 -2.81 7.60
CA ALA A 550 -10.79 -1.47 8.14
C ALA A 550 -12.24 -1.15 8.54
N VAL A 551 -13.23 -1.62 7.77
CA VAL A 551 -14.66 -1.48 8.10
C VAL A 551 -15.00 -2.24 9.38
N MET A 552 -14.54 -3.49 9.54
CA MET A 552 -14.76 -4.25 10.77
C MET A 552 -14.19 -3.55 12.00
N LEU A 553 -12.97 -3.04 11.88
CA LEU A 553 -12.30 -2.29 12.97
C LEU A 553 -13.06 -1.01 13.31
N ALA A 554 -13.52 -0.27 12.30
CA ALA A 554 -14.27 0.97 12.49
C ALA A 554 -15.64 0.71 13.12
N LEU A 555 -16.38 -0.30 12.65
CA LEU A 555 -17.68 -0.67 13.21
C LEU A 555 -17.58 -1.14 14.68
N CYS A 556 -16.47 -1.75 15.05
CA CYS A 556 -16.25 -2.25 16.41
C CYS A 556 -15.46 -1.29 17.30
N GLY A 557 -15.17 -0.06 16.84
CA GLY A 557 -14.47 0.96 17.64
C GLY A 557 -13.03 0.57 18.01
N CYS A 558 -12.32 -0.13 17.12
CA CYS A 558 -10.99 -0.68 17.43
C CYS A 558 -9.84 0.24 17.01
N ASN A 559 -10.03 1.13 16.03
CA ASN A 559 -8.95 2.02 15.58
C ASN A 559 -8.69 3.11 16.60
N GLY A 560 -7.40 3.38 16.87
CA GLY A 560 -6.97 4.35 17.89
C GLY A 560 -7.00 3.82 19.32
N VAL A 561 -7.24 2.54 19.52
CA VAL A 561 -7.25 1.87 20.83
C VAL A 561 -6.02 0.99 20.96
N ASN A 562 -5.28 1.12 22.07
CA ASN A 562 -4.14 0.25 22.35
C ASN A 562 -4.61 -1.22 22.45
N GLY A 563 -4.01 -2.07 21.63
CA GLY A 563 -4.42 -3.46 21.48
C GLY A 563 -5.52 -3.72 20.46
N GLY A 564 -5.99 -2.67 19.78
CA GLY A 564 -6.83 -2.75 18.59
C GLY A 564 -6.02 -2.51 17.31
N ASN A 565 -6.59 -1.74 16.42
CA ASN A 565 -5.98 -1.24 15.19
C ASN A 565 -5.81 -2.24 14.03
N PHE A 566 -5.63 -1.62 12.86
CA PHE A 566 -5.16 -2.24 11.64
C PHE A 566 -3.63 -2.24 11.63
N ASN A 567 -3.02 -3.41 11.53
CA ASN A 567 -1.57 -3.56 11.54
C ASN A 567 -1.11 -4.15 10.22
N HIS A 568 -0.83 -3.29 9.27
CA HIS A 568 -0.28 -3.74 8.02
C HIS A 568 1.21 -4.04 8.15
N TYR A 569 1.63 -5.04 7.40
CA TYR A 569 2.96 -5.63 7.41
C TYR A 569 4.14 -4.67 7.29
N VAL A 570 4.02 -3.53 6.68
CA VAL A 570 5.20 -2.77 6.25
C VAL A 570 5.76 -1.91 7.37
N GLY A 571 6.74 -2.41 8.10
CA GLY A 571 7.55 -1.64 9.04
C GLY A 571 8.46 -0.57 8.42
N THR A 572 8.29 -0.26 7.13
CA THR A 572 9.12 0.69 6.39
C THR A 572 8.59 2.10 6.39
N GLN A 573 7.40 2.32 6.88
CA GLN A 573 6.79 3.63 6.99
C GLN A 573 7.68 4.63 7.76
N HIS A 574 8.32 4.17 8.81
CA HIS A 574 9.17 4.99 9.65
C HIS A 574 10.62 5.14 9.15
N THR A 575 10.94 4.48 8.06
CA THR A 575 12.29 4.49 7.45
C THR A 575 12.33 5.29 6.16
N ARG A 576 11.41 6.21 5.99
CA ARG A 576 11.43 7.13 4.85
C ARG A 576 12.73 7.91 4.81
N LEU A 577 13.22 8.09 3.59
CA LEU A 577 14.31 9.01 3.35
C LEU A 577 13.92 10.39 3.91
N ASN A 578 14.77 10.98 4.74
CA ASN A 578 14.59 12.37 5.09
C ASN A 578 14.79 13.27 3.85
N ALA A 579 14.37 14.52 3.90
CA ALA A 579 14.34 15.42 2.75
C ALA A 579 15.67 15.49 1.97
N ALA A 580 16.81 15.49 2.66
CA ALA A 580 18.12 15.54 2.01
C ALA A 580 18.42 14.28 1.18
N PHE A 581 18.08 13.11 1.71
CA PHE A 581 18.28 11.85 1.00
C PHE A 581 17.34 11.67 -0.19
N VAL A 582 16.12 12.20 -0.11
CA VAL A 582 15.19 12.24 -1.25
C VAL A 582 15.80 13.02 -2.41
N ASN A 583 16.34 14.20 -2.13
CA ASN A 583 16.99 15.02 -3.14
C ASN A 583 18.17 14.29 -3.81
N LEU A 584 19.03 13.66 -3.02
CA LEU A 584 20.14 12.88 -3.55
C LEU A 584 19.67 11.68 -4.39
N SER A 585 18.70 10.91 -3.90
CA SER A 585 18.20 9.74 -4.61
C SER A 585 17.50 10.10 -5.91
N GLY A 586 16.75 11.19 -5.90
CA GLY A 586 16.10 11.75 -7.08
C GLY A 586 17.01 12.51 -8.02
N ALA A 587 18.28 12.71 -7.65
CA ALA A 587 19.24 13.59 -8.33
C ALA A 587 18.71 15.04 -8.49
N LEU A 588 17.91 15.50 -7.53
CA LEU A 588 17.32 16.86 -7.54
C LEU A 588 18.36 17.95 -7.25
N ASP A 589 19.56 17.57 -6.85
CA ASP A 589 20.74 18.43 -6.74
C ASP A 589 21.44 18.66 -8.10
N TRP A 590 20.96 18.01 -9.14
CA TRP A 590 21.46 18.14 -10.50
C TRP A 590 20.69 19.21 -11.28
N SER A 591 21.29 19.79 -12.28
CA SER A 591 20.68 20.88 -13.08
C SER A 591 19.44 20.45 -13.89
N ARG A 592 19.24 19.16 -14.08
CA ARG A 592 18.04 18.58 -14.66
C ARG A 592 17.41 17.65 -13.65
N PRO A 593 16.26 18.01 -13.10
CA PRO A 593 15.53 17.10 -12.21
C PRO A 593 15.23 15.81 -12.95
N PRO A 594 15.59 14.66 -12.40
CA PRO A 594 15.27 13.38 -13.00
C PRO A 594 13.77 13.08 -12.83
N ARG A 595 13.28 12.13 -13.61
CA ARG A 595 11.96 11.55 -13.39
C ARG A 595 11.96 10.81 -12.07
N LEU A 596 11.10 11.21 -11.17
CA LEU A 596 10.73 10.36 -10.05
C LEU A 596 9.54 9.52 -10.48
N MET A 597 9.57 8.26 -10.13
CA MET A 597 8.39 7.43 -10.22
C MET A 597 7.30 7.96 -9.29
N ASN A 598 6.07 7.62 -9.58
CA ASN A 598 4.98 7.77 -8.65
C ASN A 598 5.38 7.14 -7.33
N THR A 599 5.93 7.98 -6.46
CA THR A 599 6.03 7.59 -5.08
C THR A 599 4.63 7.61 -4.49
N THR A 600 4.48 6.98 -3.38
CA THR A 600 3.26 6.99 -2.58
C THR A 600 2.63 8.37 -2.46
N SER A 601 3.44 9.39 -2.23
CA SER A 601 2.97 10.78 -2.08
C SER A 601 2.25 11.30 -3.33
N LEU A 602 2.78 11.00 -4.52
CA LEU A 602 2.15 11.40 -5.78
C LEU A 602 0.93 10.55 -6.11
N TRP A 603 0.93 9.28 -5.71
CA TRP A 603 -0.23 8.40 -5.89
C TRP A 603 -1.47 8.97 -5.19
N TYR A 604 -1.31 9.54 -4.02
CA TYR A 604 -2.41 10.19 -3.30
C TYR A 604 -3.08 11.31 -4.08
N PHE A 605 -2.34 12.05 -4.87
CA PHE A 605 -2.89 13.11 -5.70
C PHE A 605 -3.61 12.59 -6.95
N HIS A 606 -3.45 11.32 -7.29
CA HIS A 606 -4.10 10.72 -8.46
C HIS A 606 -5.44 10.07 -8.15
N THR A 607 -5.73 9.79 -6.90
CA THR A 607 -6.95 9.08 -6.56
C THR A 607 -8.06 10.07 -6.30
N GLY A 608 -9.11 10.05 -7.09
CA GLY A 608 -10.32 10.82 -6.85
C GLY A 608 -11.06 10.47 -5.55
N GLN A 609 -10.53 9.52 -4.79
CA GLN A 609 -11.00 9.17 -3.45
C GLN A 609 -10.55 10.18 -2.41
N TRP A 610 -9.46 10.89 -2.66
CA TRP A 610 -9.00 11.94 -1.78
C TRP A 610 -9.75 13.22 -2.09
N ARG A 611 -10.31 13.78 -1.08
CA ARG A 611 -11.04 15.02 -1.16
C ARG A 611 -10.12 16.24 -1.26
N TYR A 612 -9.04 16.09 -1.99
CA TYR A 612 -8.06 17.14 -2.23
C TYR A 612 -8.33 17.94 -3.50
N ASP A 613 -9.44 17.66 -4.18
CA ASP A 613 -9.77 18.28 -5.46
C ASP A 613 -9.87 19.82 -5.38
N ASN A 614 -10.24 20.35 -4.22
CA ASN A 614 -10.33 21.79 -4.01
C ASN A 614 -9.34 22.29 -2.95
N MET A 615 -8.33 21.49 -2.60
CA MET A 615 -7.37 21.89 -1.58
C MET A 615 -6.33 22.85 -2.16
N SER A 616 -6.15 24.00 -1.50
CA SER A 616 -5.04 24.89 -1.83
C SER A 616 -3.71 24.17 -1.58
N LEU A 617 -2.91 24.04 -2.63
CA LEU A 617 -1.58 23.40 -2.54
C LEU A 617 -0.58 24.22 -1.73
N ASP A 618 -0.87 25.48 -1.44
CA ASP A 618 -0.05 26.34 -0.60
C ASP A 618 0.27 25.74 0.77
N THR A 619 -0.62 24.92 1.27
CA THR A 619 -0.52 24.32 2.60
C THR A 619 0.19 22.96 2.59
N GLN A 620 0.47 22.41 1.42
CA GLN A 620 1.07 21.10 1.26
C GLN A 620 2.59 21.13 1.05
N TRP A 621 3.14 22.30 0.75
CA TRP A 621 4.55 22.46 0.55
C TRP A 621 5.31 22.44 1.88
N SER A 622 6.42 21.72 1.91
CA SER A 622 7.34 21.82 3.02
C SER A 622 7.86 23.23 3.18
N THR A 623 8.16 23.60 4.42
CA THR A 623 8.75 24.89 4.77
C THR A 623 9.97 25.19 3.88
N GLY A 624 9.96 26.34 3.20
CA GLY A 624 11.03 26.80 2.33
C GLY A 624 10.73 26.75 0.83
N ALA A 625 9.67 26.07 0.39
CA ALA A 625 9.21 26.18 -0.97
C ALA A 625 8.53 27.55 -1.17
N LYS A 626 8.87 28.23 -2.26
CA LYS A 626 8.16 29.45 -2.64
C LYS A 626 6.69 29.10 -2.91
N LYS A 627 5.79 29.87 -2.34
CA LYS A 627 4.37 29.84 -2.67
C LYS A 627 4.21 29.89 -4.19
N LEU A 628 3.54 28.93 -4.76
CA LEU A 628 3.20 28.92 -6.18
C LEU A 628 1.74 29.41 -6.30
N PRO A 629 1.54 30.66 -6.70
CA PRO A 629 0.26 31.34 -6.49
C PRO A 629 -0.91 30.82 -7.34
N GLU A 630 -0.67 29.90 -8.26
CA GLU A 630 -1.66 29.48 -9.26
C GLU A 630 -2.09 28.02 -9.14
N PHE A 631 -1.61 27.29 -8.13
CA PHE A 631 -2.00 25.89 -7.95
C PHE A 631 -3.16 25.77 -6.97
N ASN A 632 -4.31 25.37 -7.51
CA ASN A 632 -5.53 25.20 -6.73
C ASN A 632 -6.04 23.76 -6.71
N HIS A 633 -5.42 22.86 -7.49
CA HIS A 633 -5.90 21.50 -7.66
C HIS A 633 -4.75 20.48 -7.63
N ALA A 634 -5.04 19.27 -7.19
CA ALA A 634 -4.05 18.19 -7.19
C ALA A 634 -3.46 17.91 -8.59
N ALA A 635 -4.24 18.12 -9.64
CA ALA A 635 -3.77 18.02 -11.02
C ALA A 635 -2.66 19.02 -11.36
N ASP A 636 -2.68 20.20 -10.76
CA ASP A 636 -1.62 21.22 -10.95
C ASP A 636 -0.29 20.72 -10.39
N MET A 637 -0.34 20.02 -9.24
CA MET A 637 0.83 19.38 -8.65
C MET A 637 1.42 18.31 -9.56
N ASN A 638 0.57 17.49 -10.17
CA ASN A 638 1.00 16.48 -11.13
C ASN A 638 1.60 17.12 -12.38
N SER A 639 1.00 18.19 -12.87
CA SER A 639 1.51 18.95 -14.01
C SER A 639 2.87 19.57 -13.70
N LEU A 640 3.04 20.12 -12.49
CA LEU A 640 4.33 20.61 -12.03
C LEU A 640 5.36 19.50 -11.92
N ALA A 641 4.99 18.34 -11.35
CA ALA A 641 5.87 17.18 -11.25
C ALA A 641 6.35 16.71 -12.63
N VAL A 642 5.50 16.79 -13.66
CA VAL A 642 5.89 16.52 -15.05
C VAL A 642 6.88 17.57 -15.55
N ARG A 643 6.62 18.85 -15.33
CA ARG A 643 7.52 19.95 -15.75
C ARG A 643 8.88 19.86 -15.09
N LEU A 644 8.92 19.42 -13.84
CA LEU A 644 10.15 19.18 -13.10
C LEU A 644 10.84 17.84 -13.47
N GLY A 645 10.21 17.04 -14.30
CA GLY A 645 10.73 15.73 -14.70
C GLY A 645 10.56 14.63 -13.65
N TRP A 646 9.77 14.86 -12.61
CA TRP A 646 9.48 13.87 -11.57
C TRP A 646 8.51 12.79 -12.05
N LEU A 647 7.57 13.17 -12.89
CA LEU A 647 6.68 12.26 -13.60
C LEU A 647 7.01 12.30 -15.09
N PRO A 648 6.82 11.18 -15.82
CA PRO A 648 7.03 11.18 -17.27
C PRO A 648 6.05 12.11 -17.98
N PHE A 649 4.79 12.12 -17.59
CA PHE A 649 3.73 12.99 -18.08
C PHE A 649 2.42 12.80 -17.29
N PHE A 650 1.54 13.80 -17.40
CA PHE A 650 0.20 13.78 -16.84
C PHE A 650 -0.74 14.69 -17.65
N PRO A 651 -1.94 14.27 -18.06
CA PRO A 651 -2.37 12.85 -18.03
C PRO A 651 -1.47 11.99 -18.90
N GLN A 652 -1.40 10.70 -18.62
CA GLN A 652 -0.61 9.79 -19.44
C GLN A 652 -1.27 9.60 -20.82
N VAL A 653 -0.53 9.93 -21.85
CA VAL A 653 -0.97 9.85 -23.23
C VAL A 653 -0.17 8.77 -23.95
N ASP A 654 -0.84 7.93 -24.73
CA ASP A 654 -0.19 6.83 -25.41
C ASP A 654 0.84 7.33 -26.43
N LYS A 655 2.07 6.83 -26.32
CA LYS A 655 3.19 7.05 -27.25
C LYS A 655 3.51 8.52 -27.57
N THR A 656 3.07 9.44 -26.73
CA THR A 656 3.23 10.88 -26.98
C THR A 656 3.91 11.57 -25.81
N ASN A 657 4.95 12.34 -26.12
CA ASN A 657 5.57 13.23 -25.16
C ASN A 657 4.73 14.50 -25.00
N PRO A 658 4.23 14.87 -23.81
CA PRO A 658 3.44 16.07 -23.61
C PRO A 658 4.12 17.37 -24.04
N MET A 659 5.45 17.43 -23.96
CA MET A 659 6.19 18.60 -24.42
C MET A 659 6.17 18.76 -25.95
N GLU A 660 6.22 17.64 -26.67
CA GLU A 660 6.07 17.67 -28.12
C GLU A 660 4.62 17.97 -28.51
N LEU A 661 3.66 17.45 -27.76
CA LEU A 661 2.24 17.75 -27.94
C LEU A 661 1.94 19.26 -27.83
N TYR A 662 2.55 19.93 -26.84
CA TYR A 662 2.46 21.38 -26.71
C TYR A 662 3.03 22.10 -27.93
N LYS A 663 4.24 21.69 -28.38
CA LYS A 663 4.84 22.25 -29.57
C LYS A 663 3.99 22.04 -30.84
N ASP A 664 3.35 20.89 -30.95
CA ASP A 664 2.47 20.59 -32.07
C ASP A 664 1.19 21.42 -32.03
N ALA A 665 0.64 21.71 -30.84
CA ALA A 665 -0.46 22.65 -30.68
C ALA A 665 -0.06 24.06 -31.12
N VAL A 666 1.12 24.53 -30.72
CA VAL A 666 1.64 25.84 -31.16
C VAL A 666 1.86 25.86 -32.67
N LYS A 667 2.42 24.82 -33.28
CA LYS A 667 2.53 24.70 -34.74
C LYS A 667 1.18 24.68 -35.44
N ALA A 668 0.14 24.14 -34.78
CA ALA A 668 -1.24 24.16 -35.27
C ALA A 668 -1.94 25.52 -35.15
N GLY A 669 -1.25 26.52 -34.61
CA GLY A 669 -1.73 27.90 -34.52
C GLY A 669 -2.29 28.31 -33.16
N CYS A 670 -2.11 27.48 -32.10
CA CYS A 670 -2.53 27.86 -30.76
C CYS A 670 -1.58 28.91 -30.17
N ASN A 671 -2.15 30.03 -29.69
CA ASN A 671 -1.41 31.18 -29.18
C ASN A 671 -1.67 31.45 -27.69
N SER A 672 -2.53 30.66 -27.07
CA SER A 672 -2.85 30.73 -25.64
C SER A 672 -2.95 29.35 -25.02
N ASP A 673 -2.79 29.28 -23.71
CA ASP A 673 -2.94 28.03 -22.95
C ASP A 673 -4.36 27.44 -23.10
N GLN A 674 -5.37 28.30 -23.22
CA GLN A 674 -6.74 27.83 -23.43
C GLN A 674 -6.90 27.18 -24.81
N GLU A 675 -6.37 27.80 -25.85
CA GLU A 675 -6.40 27.22 -27.20
C GLU A 675 -5.62 25.88 -27.25
N VAL A 676 -4.50 25.77 -26.55
CA VAL A 676 -3.76 24.49 -26.40
C VAL A 676 -4.61 23.43 -25.73
N LYS A 677 -5.28 23.77 -24.62
CA LYS A 677 -6.20 22.87 -23.91
C LYS A 677 -7.33 22.39 -24.84
N ASP A 678 -7.96 23.31 -25.56
CA ASP A 678 -9.06 23.00 -26.46
C ASP A 678 -8.58 22.14 -27.65
N TRP A 679 -7.40 22.45 -28.17
CA TRP A 679 -6.78 21.67 -29.24
C TRP A 679 -6.47 20.24 -28.78
N VAL A 680 -5.85 20.07 -27.61
CA VAL A 680 -5.54 18.76 -27.03
C VAL A 680 -6.83 17.96 -26.78
N ALA A 681 -7.85 18.60 -26.17
CA ALA A 681 -9.16 17.96 -26.00
C ALA A 681 -9.78 17.53 -27.34
N GLY A 682 -9.60 18.33 -28.39
CA GLY A 682 -10.01 18.00 -29.75
C GLY A 682 -9.28 16.79 -30.33
N GLN A 683 -7.98 16.63 -30.03
CA GLN A 683 -7.22 15.45 -30.47
C GLN A 683 -7.74 14.18 -29.78
N PHE A 684 -8.07 14.21 -28.49
CA PHE A 684 -8.70 13.10 -27.78
C PHE A 684 -10.09 12.76 -28.34
N ARG A 685 -10.94 13.77 -28.53
CA ARG A 685 -12.30 13.56 -29.11
C ARG A 685 -12.27 13.00 -30.52
N SER A 686 -11.28 13.36 -31.31
CA SER A 686 -11.09 12.82 -32.66
C SER A 686 -10.41 11.45 -32.74
N GLY A 687 -9.98 10.90 -31.59
CA GLY A 687 -9.26 9.64 -31.52
C GLY A 687 -7.81 9.70 -32.04
N LYS A 688 -7.27 10.90 -32.28
CA LYS A 688 -5.86 11.07 -32.68
C LYS A 688 -4.91 10.93 -31.48
N LEU A 689 -5.39 11.24 -30.29
CA LEU A 689 -4.73 10.97 -29.03
C LEU A 689 -5.57 10.00 -28.22
N ASN A 690 -4.90 9.07 -27.56
CA ASN A 690 -5.51 8.14 -26.62
C ASN A 690 -4.81 8.25 -25.28
N PHE A 691 -5.53 7.97 -24.20
CA PHE A 691 -4.90 7.78 -22.91
C PHE A 691 -4.03 6.53 -22.96
N ALA A 692 -2.93 6.55 -22.22
CA ALA A 692 -2.06 5.38 -22.13
C ALA A 692 -2.84 4.22 -21.52
N ILE A 693 -3.07 3.23 -22.33
CA ILE A 693 -3.60 1.95 -21.90
C ILE A 693 -2.39 1.02 -21.81
N ASN A 694 -2.19 0.42 -20.67
CA ASN A 694 -1.11 -0.54 -20.48
C ASN A 694 -1.41 -1.84 -21.25
N ASP A 695 -1.08 -1.87 -22.51
CA ASP A 695 -0.95 -3.11 -23.23
C ASP A 695 0.42 -3.72 -22.89
N VAL A 696 0.45 -4.56 -21.87
CA VAL A 696 1.67 -5.22 -21.39
C VAL A 696 2.26 -6.19 -22.41
N ASP A 697 1.46 -6.62 -23.37
CA ASP A 697 1.86 -7.57 -24.41
C ASP A 697 2.39 -6.87 -25.67
N ALA A 698 2.16 -5.57 -25.82
CA ALA A 698 2.67 -4.80 -26.95
C ALA A 698 4.21 -4.85 -27.00
N PRO A 699 4.81 -5.31 -28.13
CA PRO A 699 6.26 -5.46 -28.24
C PRO A 699 7.04 -4.18 -28.00
N GLU A 700 6.48 -3.04 -28.36
CA GLU A 700 7.08 -1.72 -28.17
C GLU A 700 7.17 -1.29 -26.72
N ASN A 701 6.33 -1.83 -25.82
CA ASN A 701 6.33 -1.52 -24.40
C ASN A 701 7.30 -2.40 -23.60
N ARG A 702 7.90 -3.40 -24.23
CA ARG A 702 8.78 -4.34 -23.53
C ARG A 702 10.07 -3.68 -23.11
N LEU A 703 10.42 -3.85 -21.84
CA LEU A 703 11.72 -3.46 -21.32
C LEU A 703 12.85 -4.14 -22.09
N LYS A 704 13.89 -3.39 -22.36
CA LYS A 704 15.10 -3.88 -23.06
C LYS A 704 16.22 -4.19 -22.09
N MET A 705 16.23 -3.51 -20.94
CA MET A 705 17.24 -3.70 -19.92
C MET A 705 16.62 -3.60 -18.53
N VAL A 706 17.02 -4.51 -17.65
CA VAL A 706 16.64 -4.48 -16.22
C VAL A 706 17.91 -4.56 -15.39
N THR A 707 18.08 -3.60 -14.50
CA THR A 707 19.13 -3.61 -13.49
C THR A 707 18.52 -3.99 -12.15
N VAL A 708 19.05 -5.04 -11.53
CA VAL A 708 18.61 -5.49 -10.20
C VAL A 708 19.76 -5.31 -9.21
N TYR A 709 19.51 -4.62 -8.14
CA TYR A 709 20.50 -4.47 -7.06
C TYR A 709 19.81 -4.63 -5.70
N ARG A 710 20.52 -5.16 -4.72
CA ARG A 710 20.03 -5.45 -3.37
C ARG A 710 18.86 -6.43 -3.31
N GLY A 711 18.57 -7.15 -4.35
CA GLY A 711 17.43 -8.05 -4.41
C GLY A 711 17.66 -9.26 -5.29
N ASN A 712 16.80 -10.25 -5.13
CA ASN A 712 16.69 -11.40 -6.00
C ASN A 712 15.29 -11.43 -6.62
N LEU A 713 15.15 -10.77 -7.76
CA LEU A 713 13.86 -10.60 -8.46
C LEU A 713 13.16 -11.94 -8.80
N ILE A 714 13.94 -13.01 -8.97
CA ILE A 714 13.40 -14.33 -9.35
C ILE A 714 13.16 -15.21 -8.12
N GLY A 715 13.89 -14.97 -7.05
CA GLY A 715 13.87 -15.79 -5.83
C GLY A 715 13.01 -15.25 -4.70
N THR A 716 12.28 -14.16 -4.94
CA THR A 716 11.38 -13.53 -3.95
C THR A 716 9.93 -13.83 -4.25
#